data_2ad121d4580039fad8a56503df8828b8
#
_entry.id   2ad121d4580039fad8a56503df8828b8
#
_cell.length_a   1.000
_cell.length_b   1.000
_cell.length_c   1.000
_cell.angle_alpha   90.00
_cell.angle_beta   90.00
_cell.angle_gamma   90.00
#
_symmetry.space_group_name_H-M   'P 1'
#
loop_
_entity.id
_entity.type
_entity.pdbx_description
1 polymer ?
#
loop_
_entity_poly.entity_id
_entity_poly.type
_entity_poly.pdbx_seq_one_letter_code
_entity_poly.pdbx_strand_id
1 'polypeptide(L)'
;VDQIHSQMSRTSYDIKVRPAGGSATKETAKLYDGMVRNIENISDADQVYDQAGLESIICGVDGWEIATEYVDGDSFDQDLIIKAIPDYLDSTWLGMHKKRDGSDAQYGFVLRGLAEQVFKDKYPNRGDGGNLGSDRTSNTYYHRADVVMIGEFRYLLPVQHELALMDTGEVIEVDADYLMVYDELQRAGSTEIKRRKRTKLKMFSRLFDNTGWIGKPRETFFENWLNIIPVYANWKYVENKVIYRGQVEQGMDAQRVLNYSLSREVAETSLAPKDFFWATEAQEEGQDWSRLNVSQSPVQNYSFDEDAPGPPVRAGGATPNAGLARITETMQAIIGTTAGMFHANMGDNKNAQSGLAIQKLQDKGDEGNNKFMVARQIAQRHTGRILVNAIPRVYDQGRQVRILGEDGSFDMQVLGTQVQDEQTGEIVVLNDLSEGVYDVICTTGPSYSSRQSETVSGITAIAQVAPEVLQLGGDVLMNNMASPGMEQLAARARARLFKAGEIPEDQMTDEEKAQVQQSQQQPPPEDPMMIAAQAEMKSAQAEEISAQTKQMESQGNIQIKMRELEIKSQELNVREFEATTDRYKAQVDAGDKQAGIALKGAQAANQLAEAEGKELENTSKTSGLSSVVQQMQELSNAGGPFGG
;
A
#
# COMPACT_ATOMS: atom_id res chain seq x y z
N VAL A 1 2.18 -20.86 5.53
CA VAL A 1 1.59 -19.73 4.80
C VAL A 1 2.24 -18.44 5.28
N ASP A 2 2.12 -18.08 6.56
CA ASP A 2 2.55 -16.79 7.13
C ASP A 2 4.04 -16.48 6.90
N GLN A 3 4.90 -17.48 6.98
CA GLN A 3 6.33 -17.30 6.71
C GLN A 3 6.59 -16.89 5.25
N ILE A 4 5.94 -17.57 4.29
CA ILE A 4 6.06 -17.25 2.86
C ILE A 4 5.47 -15.88 2.58
N HIS A 5 4.31 -15.59 3.16
CA HIS A 5 3.65 -14.29 3.02
C HIS A 5 4.50 -13.16 3.59
N SER A 6 5.03 -13.32 4.82
CA SER A 6 5.92 -12.32 5.43
C SER A 6 7.18 -12.04 4.60
N GLN A 7 7.73 -13.06 3.93
CA GLN A 7 8.86 -12.91 3.02
C GLN A 7 8.45 -12.16 1.75
N MET A 8 7.25 -12.44 1.22
CA MET A 8 6.72 -11.76 0.04
C MET A 8 6.39 -10.30 0.31
N SER A 9 5.82 -9.98 1.50
CA SER A 9 5.48 -8.61 1.90
C SER A 9 6.73 -7.74 2.14
N ARG A 10 7.87 -8.35 2.50
CA ARG A 10 9.16 -7.63 2.61
C ARG A 10 9.78 -7.28 1.26
N THR A 11 9.41 -8.00 0.21
CA THR A 11 9.94 -7.79 -1.13
C THR A 11 9.08 -6.75 -1.85
N SER A 12 9.61 -5.57 -2.09
CA SER A 12 8.95 -4.56 -2.91
C SER A 12 9.19 -4.86 -4.39
N TYR A 13 8.15 -4.65 -5.17
CA TYR A 13 8.19 -4.75 -6.63
C TYR A 13 7.81 -3.39 -7.20
N ASP A 14 8.67 -2.84 -8.04
CA ASP A 14 8.47 -1.54 -8.67
C ASP A 14 8.26 -1.74 -10.17
N ILE A 15 7.16 -1.21 -10.69
CA ILE A 15 6.83 -1.22 -12.11
C ILE A 15 7.59 -0.09 -12.79
N LYS A 16 8.50 -0.43 -13.70
CA LYS A 16 9.33 0.52 -14.45
C LYS A 16 8.99 0.50 -15.92
N VAL A 17 8.83 1.67 -16.50
CA VAL A 17 8.58 1.87 -17.92
C VAL A 17 9.88 2.29 -18.60
N ARG A 18 10.17 1.70 -19.75
CA ARG A 18 11.37 2.00 -20.53
C ARG A 18 11.02 2.28 -21.98
N PRO A 19 11.68 3.23 -22.64
CA PRO A 19 11.49 3.42 -24.06
C PRO A 19 11.97 2.18 -24.83
N ALA A 20 11.14 1.67 -25.73
CA ALA A 20 11.42 0.47 -26.52
C ALA A 20 11.60 0.75 -28.01
N GLY A 21 11.17 1.90 -28.49
CA GLY A 21 11.30 2.26 -29.90
C GLY A 21 10.37 3.38 -30.34
N GLY A 22 10.50 3.79 -31.60
CA GLY A 22 9.75 4.94 -32.14
C GLY A 22 10.25 6.27 -31.57
N SER A 23 9.36 7.21 -31.40
CA SER A 23 9.59 8.52 -30.77
C SER A 23 9.63 8.48 -29.24
N ALA A 24 9.73 7.29 -28.61
CA ALA A 24 9.74 7.14 -27.16
C ALA A 24 10.95 7.81 -26.51
N THR A 25 10.72 8.77 -25.62
CA THR A 25 11.75 9.51 -24.89
C THR A 25 11.93 8.96 -23.47
N LYS A 26 13.06 9.30 -22.83
CA LYS A 26 13.29 8.95 -21.43
C LYS A 26 12.42 9.77 -20.49
N GLU A 27 12.12 11.00 -20.87
CA GLU A 27 11.27 11.94 -20.13
C GLU A 27 9.84 11.41 -20.07
N THR A 28 9.26 11.03 -21.20
CA THR A 28 7.93 10.43 -21.25
C THR A 28 7.87 9.08 -20.52
N ALA A 29 8.95 8.29 -20.55
CA ALA A 29 9.01 7.06 -19.75
C ALA A 29 8.99 7.35 -18.23
N LYS A 30 9.69 8.39 -17.76
CA LYS A 30 9.62 8.84 -16.36
C LYS A 30 8.23 9.36 -15.98
N LEU A 31 7.56 10.04 -16.92
CA LEU A 31 6.18 10.48 -16.71
C LEU A 31 5.25 9.28 -16.51
N TYR A 32 5.34 8.25 -17.36
CA TYR A 32 4.61 7.00 -17.19
C TYR A 32 4.92 6.33 -15.84
N ASP A 33 6.19 6.26 -15.44
CA ASP A 33 6.60 5.72 -14.14
C ASP A 33 5.91 6.47 -12.99
N GLY A 34 5.90 7.80 -13.03
CA GLY A 34 5.28 8.63 -12.02
C GLY A 34 3.75 8.48 -11.98
N MET A 35 3.11 8.36 -13.15
CA MET A 35 1.67 8.13 -13.26
C MET A 35 1.29 6.73 -12.75
N VAL A 36 2.04 5.69 -13.10
CA VAL A 36 1.78 4.32 -12.61
C VAL A 36 1.89 4.26 -11.10
N ARG A 37 2.93 4.86 -10.50
CA ARG A 37 3.06 4.95 -9.04
C ARG A 37 1.92 5.72 -8.39
N ASN A 38 1.47 6.82 -9.03
CA ASN A 38 0.33 7.56 -8.51
C ASN A 38 -0.96 6.72 -8.56
N ILE A 39 -1.20 5.96 -9.63
CA ILE A 39 -2.33 5.02 -9.75
C ILE A 39 -2.24 3.95 -8.65
N GLU A 40 -1.06 3.37 -8.42
CA GLU A 40 -0.85 2.40 -7.35
C GLU A 40 -1.11 3.00 -5.97
N ASN A 41 -0.65 4.24 -5.74
CA ASN A 41 -0.86 4.95 -4.47
C ASN A 41 -2.34 5.30 -4.21
N ILE A 42 -3.07 5.83 -5.21
CA ILE A 42 -4.50 6.16 -5.07
C ILE A 42 -5.34 4.89 -4.84
N SER A 43 -4.90 3.77 -5.42
CA SER A 43 -5.61 2.49 -5.35
C SER A 43 -5.30 1.69 -4.10
N ASP A 44 -4.40 2.14 -3.20
CA ASP A 44 -3.82 1.32 -2.13
C ASP A 44 -3.34 -0.04 -2.66
N ALA A 45 -2.71 -0.04 -3.84
CA ALA A 45 -2.39 -1.24 -4.60
C ALA A 45 -1.51 -2.24 -3.83
N ASP A 46 -0.68 -1.76 -2.93
CA ASP A 46 0.14 -2.63 -2.08
C ASP A 46 -0.71 -3.60 -1.25
N GLN A 47 -1.86 -3.14 -0.72
CA GLN A 47 -2.79 -4.00 0.02
C GLN A 47 -3.46 -5.01 -0.91
N VAL A 48 -3.85 -4.57 -2.12
CA VAL A 48 -4.45 -5.46 -3.14
C VAL A 48 -3.47 -6.55 -3.55
N TYR A 49 -2.22 -6.19 -3.81
CA TYR A 49 -1.17 -7.13 -4.19
C TYR A 49 -0.79 -8.08 -3.07
N ASP A 50 -0.76 -7.60 -1.84
CA ASP A 50 -0.41 -8.39 -0.66
C ASP A 50 -1.50 -9.43 -0.36
N GLN A 51 -2.77 -9.01 -0.39
CA GLN A 51 -3.92 -9.91 -0.22
C GLN A 51 -3.93 -10.97 -1.32
N ALA A 52 -3.82 -10.57 -2.60
CA ALA A 52 -3.81 -11.52 -3.71
C ALA A 52 -2.63 -12.49 -3.62
N GLY A 53 -1.48 -12.03 -3.13
CA GLY A 53 -0.34 -12.87 -2.81
C GLY A 53 -0.65 -13.92 -1.76
N LEU A 54 -1.24 -13.51 -0.63
CA LEU A 54 -1.63 -14.40 0.46
C LEU A 54 -2.62 -15.48 -0.01
N GLU A 55 -3.70 -15.07 -0.67
CA GLU A 55 -4.74 -15.99 -1.16
C GLU A 55 -4.18 -16.94 -2.23
N SER A 56 -3.29 -16.46 -3.10
CA SER A 56 -2.63 -17.33 -4.08
C SER A 56 -1.75 -18.41 -3.41
N ILE A 57 -1.11 -18.12 -2.28
CA ILE A 57 -0.36 -19.11 -1.49
C ILE A 57 -1.32 -20.15 -0.91
N ILE A 58 -2.48 -19.73 -0.41
CA ILE A 58 -3.48 -20.59 0.23
C ILE A 58 -4.20 -21.44 -0.81
N CYS A 59 -4.88 -20.79 -1.76
CA CYS A 59 -5.82 -21.41 -2.72
C CYS A 59 -5.16 -21.80 -4.04
N GLY A 60 -3.99 -21.23 -4.34
CA GLY A 60 -3.27 -21.48 -5.60
C GLY A 60 -3.50 -20.43 -6.67
N VAL A 61 -4.55 -19.64 -6.56
CA VAL A 61 -4.86 -18.51 -7.45
C VAL A 61 -5.61 -17.44 -6.69
N ASP A 62 -5.33 -16.23 -7.02
CA ASP A 62 -6.11 -15.03 -6.74
C ASP A 62 -5.82 -13.99 -7.82
N GLY A 63 -6.31 -12.77 -7.71
CA GLY A 63 -6.04 -11.73 -8.69
C GLY A 63 -6.76 -10.43 -8.39
N TRP A 64 -6.51 -9.48 -9.25
CA TRP A 64 -7.10 -8.15 -9.20
C TRP A 64 -7.56 -7.70 -10.59
N GLU A 65 -8.25 -6.59 -10.63
CA GLU A 65 -8.67 -5.95 -11.86
C GLU A 65 -8.22 -4.50 -11.91
N ILE A 66 -8.09 -3.98 -13.12
CA ILE A 66 -7.93 -2.56 -13.37
C ILE A 66 -9.29 -2.02 -13.81
N ALA A 67 -9.79 -1.01 -13.12
CA ALA A 67 -11.05 -0.36 -13.41
C ALA A 67 -10.85 1.12 -13.70
N THR A 68 -11.87 1.77 -14.24
CA THR A 68 -11.93 3.24 -14.36
C THR A 68 -13.04 3.76 -13.45
N GLU A 69 -12.75 4.82 -12.71
CA GLU A 69 -13.72 5.51 -11.85
C GLU A 69 -13.65 7.00 -12.10
N TYR A 70 -14.77 7.72 -11.91
CA TYR A 70 -14.77 9.16 -11.94
C TYR A 70 -13.99 9.72 -10.75
N VAL A 71 -13.22 10.78 -10.97
CA VAL A 71 -12.41 11.45 -9.94
C VAL A 71 -13.28 11.92 -8.78
N ASP A 72 -14.41 12.52 -9.12
CA ASP A 72 -15.46 12.93 -8.18
C ASP A 72 -16.85 12.84 -8.83
N GLY A 73 -17.89 13.16 -8.06
CA GLY A 73 -19.28 13.10 -8.53
C GLY A 73 -19.67 14.14 -9.57
N ASP A 74 -18.89 15.21 -9.69
CA ASP A 74 -19.18 16.35 -10.55
C ASP A 74 -18.22 16.45 -11.75
N SER A 75 -17.20 15.60 -11.81
CA SER A 75 -16.22 15.53 -12.90
C SER A 75 -16.59 14.47 -13.94
N PHE A 76 -16.24 14.74 -15.20
CA PHE A 76 -16.24 13.73 -16.26
C PHE A 76 -14.89 13.00 -16.39
N ASP A 77 -13.87 13.49 -15.70
CA ASP A 77 -12.55 12.88 -15.70
C ASP A 77 -12.60 11.54 -14.99
N GLN A 78 -11.92 10.55 -15.58
CA GLN A 78 -11.80 9.21 -15.00
C GLN A 78 -10.36 8.93 -14.62
N ASP A 79 -10.17 8.19 -13.53
CA ASP A 79 -8.89 7.65 -13.10
C ASP A 79 -8.86 6.14 -13.25
N LEU A 80 -7.68 5.62 -13.55
CA LEU A 80 -7.40 4.19 -13.49
C LEU A 80 -7.18 3.78 -12.03
N ILE A 81 -7.85 2.70 -11.62
CA ILE A 81 -7.79 2.19 -10.25
C ILE A 81 -7.56 0.68 -10.27
N ILE A 82 -6.69 0.21 -9.40
CA ILE A 82 -6.41 -1.22 -9.17
C ILE A 82 -7.30 -1.71 -8.03
N LYS A 83 -8.12 -2.72 -8.28
CA LYS A 83 -9.09 -3.25 -7.30
C LYS A 83 -8.90 -4.73 -7.06
N ALA A 84 -8.97 -5.14 -5.79
CA ALA A 84 -9.10 -6.55 -5.44
C ALA A 84 -10.42 -7.11 -5.97
N ILE A 85 -10.40 -8.36 -6.40
CA ILE A 85 -11.61 -9.11 -6.74
C ILE A 85 -11.92 -10.02 -5.54
N PRO A 86 -12.99 -9.73 -4.79
CA PRO A 86 -13.35 -10.58 -3.65
C PRO A 86 -13.68 -12.01 -4.10
N ASP A 87 -13.25 -12.98 -3.29
CA ASP A 87 -13.50 -14.41 -3.54
C ASP A 87 -13.12 -14.83 -4.97
N TYR A 88 -11.95 -14.41 -5.46
CA TYR A 88 -11.49 -14.59 -6.84
C TYR A 88 -11.71 -16.02 -7.36
N LEU A 89 -11.42 -17.02 -6.54
CA LEU A 89 -11.53 -18.44 -6.89
C LEU A 89 -12.96 -18.82 -7.31
N ASP A 90 -13.98 -18.29 -6.64
CA ASP A 90 -15.39 -18.59 -6.88
C ASP A 90 -16.10 -17.54 -7.75
N SER A 91 -15.52 -16.32 -7.84
CA SER A 91 -16.15 -15.21 -8.56
C SER A 91 -15.62 -14.99 -9.97
N THR A 92 -14.43 -15.52 -10.30
CA THR A 92 -13.73 -15.15 -11.55
C THR A 92 -13.39 -16.35 -12.41
N TRP A 93 -13.66 -16.24 -13.69
CA TRP A 93 -13.21 -17.20 -14.71
C TRP A 93 -12.53 -16.48 -15.85
N LEU A 94 -11.33 -16.94 -16.16
CA LEU A 94 -10.62 -16.59 -17.39
C LEU A 94 -10.77 -17.71 -18.42
N GLY A 95 -10.98 -17.32 -19.66
CA GLY A 95 -11.01 -18.25 -20.79
C GLY A 95 -9.69 -19.01 -20.93
N MET A 96 -9.65 -19.90 -21.91
CA MET A 96 -8.45 -20.69 -22.17
C MET A 96 -7.25 -19.77 -22.40
N HIS A 97 -6.22 -19.93 -21.60
CA HIS A 97 -4.97 -19.19 -21.71
C HIS A 97 -3.78 -20.13 -21.43
N LYS A 98 -2.64 -19.83 -22.04
CA LYS A 98 -1.41 -20.63 -21.95
C LYS A 98 -0.32 -19.89 -21.16
N LYS A 99 -0.45 -18.58 -21.05
CA LYS A 99 0.51 -17.76 -20.32
C LYS A 99 0.09 -17.64 -18.85
N ARG A 100 1.08 -17.65 -17.98
CA ARG A 100 0.86 -17.55 -16.53
C ARG A 100 0.24 -16.22 -16.09
N ASP A 101 0.49 -15.15 -16.85
CA ASP A 101 -0.06 -13.81 -16.60
C ASP A 101 -1.49 -13.64 -17.14
N GLY A 102 -2.06 -14.64 -17.81
CA GLY A 102 -3.39 -14.55 -18.42
C GLY A 102 -3.48 -13.63 -19.64
N SER A 103 -2.35 -13.08 -20.13
CA SER A 103 -2.33 -12.07 -21.20
C SER A 103 -2.85 -12.56 -22.55
N ASP A 104 -2.99 -13.85 -22.75
CA ASP A 104 -3.53 -14.48 -23.96
C ASP A 104 -5.00 -14.91 -23.81
N ALA A 105 -5.64 -14.63 -22.67
CA ALA A 105 -7.06 -14.87 -22.47
C ALA A 105 -7.91 -13.94 -23.37
N GLN A 106 -8.88 -14.54 -24.08
CA GLN A 106 -9.75 -13.79 -25.00
C GLN A 106 -11.05 -13.31 -24.34
N TYR A 107 -11.47 -13.96 -23.28
CA TYR A 107 -12.67 -13.63 -22.52
C TYR A 107 -12.51 -14.03 -21.07
N GLY A 108 -13.32 -13.44 -20.22
CA GLY A 108 -13.43 -13.76 -18.81
C GLY A 108 -14.70 -13.17 -18.24
N PHE A 109 -15.04 -13.53 -17.02
CA PHE A 109 -16.12 -12.87 -16.31
C PHE A 109 -15.84 -12.84 -14.81
N VAL A 110 -16.41 -11.82 -14.17
CA VAL A 110 -16.35 -11.60 -12.74
C VAL A 110 -17.76 -11.54 -12.20
N LEU A 111 -18.06 -12.34 -11.19
CA LEU A 111 -19.34 -12.31 -10.47
C LEU A 111 -19.24 -11.38 -9.27
N ARG A 112 -20.27 -10.58 -9.05
CA ARG A 112 -20.40 -9.71 -7.88
C ARG A 112 -21.80 -9.82 -7.31
N GLY A 113 -21.87 -9.93 -5.98
CA GLY A 113 -23.13 -9.89 -5.27
C GLY A 113 -23.59 -8.45 -5.04
N LEU A 114 -24.82 -8.14 -5.43
CA LEU A 114 -25.50 -6.90 -5.07
C LEU A 114 -26.63 -7.21 -4.09
N ALA A 115 -26.82 -6.37 -3.08
CA ALA A 115 -27.99 -6.45 -2.23
C ALA A 115 -29.26 -6.37 -3.09
N GLU A 116 -30.24 -7.21 -2.80
CA GLU A 116 -31.47 -7.34 -3.60
C GLU A 116 -32.17 -5.98 -3.82
N GLN A 117 -32.22 -5.14 -2.78
CA GLN A 117 -32.81 -3.81 -2.88
C GLN A 117 -32.05 -2.91 -3.87
N VAL A 118 -30.71 -2.89 -3.80
CA VAL A 118 -29.85 -2.12 -4.72
C VAL A 118 -30.01 -2.63 -6.16
N PHE A 119 -30.18 -3.93 -6.32
CA PHE A 119 -30.44 -4.51 -7.63
C PHE A 119 -31.79 -4.04 -8.21
N LYS A 120 -32.86 -4.08 -7.41
CA LYS A 120 -34.20 -3.63 -7.83
C LYS A 120 -34.23 -2.13 -8.18
N ASP A 121 -33.55 -1.31 -7.39
CA ASP A 121 -33.45 0.12 -7.64
C ASP A 121 -32.68 0.42 -8.94
N LYS A 122 -31.61 -0.32 -9.19
CA LYS A 122 -30.76 -0.13 -10.39
C LYS A 122 -31.35 -0.75 -11.66
N TYR A 123 -32.11 -1.85 -11.52
CA TYR A 123 -32.70 -2.59 -12.64
C TYR A 123 -34.21 -2.88 -12.44
N PRO A 124 -35.07 -1.86 -12.37
CA PRO A 124 -36.48 -2.01 -11.98
C PRO A 124 -37.31 -2.94 -12.90
N ASN A 125 -36.87 -3.12 -14.14
CA ASN A 125 -37.57 -3.96 -15.12
C ASN A 125 -37.14 -5.45 -15.11
N ARG A 126 -36.34 -5.88 -14.12
CA ARG A 126 -35.72 -7.21 -14.12
C ARG A 126 -36.30 -8.20 -13.05
N GLY A 127 -37.29 -7.77 -12.27
CA GLY A 127 -37.81 -8.60 -11.20
C GLY A 127 -36.75 -8.90 -10.12
N ASP A 128 -36.79 -10.10 -9.55
CA ASP A 128 -35.93 -10.47 -8.42
C ASP A 128 -34.50 -10.95 -8.84
N GLY A 129 -34.16 -10.90 -10.12
CA GLY A 129 -32.83 -11.24 -10.65
C GLY A 129 -32.43 -12.72 -10.57
N GLY A 130 -32.98 -13.47 -9.66
CA GLY A 130 -32.72 -14.88 -9.43
C GLY A 130 -31.28 -15.22 -9.01
N ASN A 131 -31.06 -16.42 -8.48
CA ASN A 131 -29.75 -16.93 -8.12
C ASN A 131 -29.03 -17.56 -9.32
N LEU A 132 -27.76 -17.26 -9.54
CA LEU A 132 -26.93 -17.84 -10.61
C LEU A 132 -26.57 -19.31 -10.36
N GLY A 133 -26.74 -19.80 -9.14
CA GLY A 133 -26.48 -21.18 -8.77
C GLY A 133 -27.64 -22.11 -9.10
N SER A 134 -27.36 -23.32 -9.57
CA SER A 134 -28.37 -24.37 -9.66
C SER A 134 -28.57 -24.99 -8.28
N ASP A 135 -29.78 -25.55 -8.02
CA ASP A 135 -30.10 -26.31 -6.79
C ASP A 135 -29.11 -27.45 -6.47
N ARG A 136 -28.22 -27.78 -7.40
CA ARG A 136 -27.20 -28.84 -7.28
C ARG A 136 -25.83 -28.35 -6.84
N THR A 137 -25.59 -27.05 -6.78
CA THR A 137 -24.32 -26.50 -6.29
C THR A 137 -24.41 -26.28 -4.79
N SER A 138 -23.57 -26.98 -4.03
CA SER A 138 -23.45 -26.83 -2.58
C SER A 138 -22.66 -25.56 -2.17
N ASN A 139 -22.23 -24.75 -3.15
CA ASN A 139 -21.46 -23.56 -2.86
C ASN A 139 -22.38 -22.41 -2.44
N THR A 140 -22.27 -22.02 -1.16
CA THR A 140 -23.04 -20.93 -0.55
C THR A 140 -22.73 -19.56 -1.15
N TYR A 141 -21.63 -19.41 -1.90
CA TYR A 141 -21.30 -18.17 -2.60
C TYR A 141 -22.40 -17.73 -3.56
N TYR A 142 -22.99 -18.69 -4.30
CA TYR A 142 -24.03 -18.42 -5.30
C TYR A 142 -25.45 -18.38 -4.75
N HIS A 143 -25.66 -18.79 -3.49
CA HIS A 143 -26.97 -18.95 -2.85
C HIS A 143 -27.07 -18.14 -1.56
N ARG A 144 -27.04 -16.81 -1.66
CA ARG A 144 -27.36 -15.93 -0.54
C ARG A 144 -28.78 -15.37 -0.71
N ALA A 145 -29.59 -15.48 0.33
CA ALA A 145 -31.01 -15.10 0.28
C ALA A 145 -31.20 -13.59 -0.04
N ASP A 146 -30.28 -12.74 0.42
CA ASP A 146 -30.42 -11.28 0.32
C ASP A 146 -29.53 -10.65 -0.77
N VAL A 147 -28.90 -11.48 -1.62
CA VAL A 147 -27.91 -11.02 -2.60
C VAL A 147 -28.22 -11.58 -3.98
N VAL A 148 -28.32 -10.69 -4.96
CA VAL A 148 -28.42 -11.04 -6.37
C VAL A 148 -27.03 -11.04 -6.99
N MET A 149 -26.64 -12.17 -7.59
CA MET A 149 -25.36 -12.29 -8.28
C MET A 149 -25.46 -11.73 -9.70
N ILE A 150 -24.59 -10.76 -10.00
CA ILE A 150 -24.44 -10.19 -11.33
C ILE A 150 -23.05 -10.55 -11.86
N GLY A 151 -23.01 -11.06 -13.09
CA GLY A 151 -21.77 -11.30 -13.80
C GLY A 151 -21.46 -10.17 -14.77
N GLU A 152 -20.19 -9.80 -14.85
CA GLU A 152 -19.66 -8.95 -15.90
C GLU A 152 -18.81 -9.79 -16.86
N PHE A 153 -19.33 -10.05 -18.05
CA PHE A 153 -18.61 -10.75 -19.11
C PHE A 153 -17.75 -9.77 -19.89
N ARG A 154 -16.46 -10.03 -19.94
CA ARG A 154 -15.44 -9.21 -20.63
C ARG A 154 -14.82 -10.05 -21.74
N TYR A 155 -14.71 -9.47 -22.92
CA TYR A 155 -14.18 -10.18 -24.08
C TYR A 155 -13.50 -9.25 -25.05
N LEU A 156 -12.54 -9.79 -25.79
CA LEU A 156 -11.77 -9.09 -26.80
C LEU A 156 -12.35 -9.35 -28.18
N LEU A 157 -12.62 -8.29 -28.94
CA LEU A 157 -13.01 -8.37 -30.33
C LEU A 157 -11.96 -7.72 -31.23
N PRO A 158 -11.63 -8.34 -32.37
CA PRO A 158 -10.77 -7.75 -33.36
C PRO A 158 -11.53 -6.65 -34.12
N VAL A 159 -11.11 -5.40 -33.95
CA VAL A 159 -11.60 -4.25 -34.68
C VAL A 159 -10.57 -3.86 -35.73
N GLN A 160 -11.01 -3.71 -36.96
CA GLN A 160 -10.14 -3.29 -38.05
C GLN A 160 -10.05 -1.76 -38.09
N HIS A 161 -8.84 -1.25 -38.07
CA HIS A 161 -8.48 0.13 -38.26
C HIS A 161 -7.63 0.28 -39.51
N GLU A 162 -7.75 1.38 -40.21
CA GLU A 162 -6.86 1.74 -41.30
C GLU A 162 -5.86 2.79 -40.82
N LEU A 163 -4.61 2.63 -41.18
CA LEU A 163 -3.53 3.58 -40.91
C LEU A 163 -3.09 4.19 -42.24
N ALA A 164 -2.95 5.50 -42.28
CA ALA A 164 -2.37 6.24 -43.38
C ALA A 164 -0.94 6.68 -43.01
N LEU A 165 0.01 6.43 -43.89
CA LEU A 165 1.38 6.92 -43.79
C LEU A 165 1.50 8.18 -44.63
N MET A 166 1.90 9.29 -44.01
CA MET A 166 2.16 10.56 -44.64
C MET A 166 3.59 10.64 -45.17
N ASP A 167 3.86 11.54 -46.09
CA ASP A 167 5.19 11.84 -46.63
C ASP A 167 6.17 12.38 -45.59
N THR A 168 5.68 12.97 -44.51
CA THR A 168 6.43 13.37 -43.33
C THR A 168 6.96 12.15 -42.54
N GLY A 169 6.50 10.93 -42.82
CA GLY A 169 6.76 9.72 -42.04
C GLY A 169 5.78 9.51 -40.87
N GLU A 170 4.87 10.41 -40.67
CA GLU A 170 3.84 10.33 -39.64
C GLU A 170 2.77 9.29 -40.03
N VAL A 171 2.28 8.54 -39.04
CA VAL A 171 1.25 7.51 -39.21
C VAL A 171 -0.01 7.94 -38.50
N ILE A 172 -1.08 8.19 -39.27
CA ILE A 172 -2.36 8.68 -38.76
C ILE A 172 -3.40 7.56 -38.86
N GLU A 173 -4.26 7.45 -37.84
CA GLU A 173 -5.38 6.51 -37.87
C GLU A 173 -6.53 7.10 -38.71
N VAL A 174 -7.04 6.30 -39.65
CA VAL A 174 -8.16 6.71 -40.53
C VAL A 174 -9.46 6.43 -39.80
N ASP A 175 -9.92 7.40 -39.03
CA ASP A 175 -11.19 7.41 -38.29
C ASP A 175 -12.21 8.37 -38.96
N ALA A 176 -13.30 8.69 -38.25
CA ALA A 176 -14.35 9.58 -38.77
C ALA A 176 -13.84 11.02 -38.99
N ASP A 177 -12.87 11.43 -38.19
CA ASP A 177 -12.30 12.78 -38.23
C ASP A 177 -11.09 12.90 -39.18
N TYR A 178 -10.62 11.75 -39.70
CA TYR A 178 -9.45 11.71 -40.61
C TYR A 178 -9.53 12.68 -41.78
N LEU A 179 -10.71 12.85 -42.39
CA LEU A 179 -10.88 13.76 -43.52
C LEU A 179 -10.59 15.23 -43.15
N MET A 180 -10.94 15.64 -41.93
CA MET A 180 -10.66 16.98 -41.45
C MET A 180 -9.16 17.18 -41.24
N VAL A 181 -8.52 16.22 -40.53
CA VAL A 181 -7.07 16.23 -40.29
C VAL A 181 -6.29 16.15 -41.59
N TYR A 182 -6.74 15.32 -42.53
CA TYR A 182 -6.11 15.18 -43.86
C TYR A 182 -6.20 16.46 -44.69
N ASP A 183 -7.36 17.16 -44.66
CA ASP A 183 -7.52 18.44 -45.34
C ASP A 183 -6.58 19.52 -44.80
N GLU A 184 -6.33 19.51 -43.49
CA GLU A 184 -5.37 20.43 -42.85
C GLU A 184 -3.92 20.07 -43.21
N LEU A 185 -3.55 18.82 -43.17
CA LEU A 185 -2.22 18.33 -43.55
C LEU A 185 -1.95 18.58 -45.04
N GLN A 186 -2.95 18.41 -45.90
CA GLN A 186 -2.81 18.68 -47.31
C GLN A 186 -2.60 20.16 -47.59
N ARG A 187 -3.24 21.08 -46.81
CA ARG A 187 -2.97 22.52 -46.86
C ARG A 187 -1.56 22.86 -46.39
N ALA A 188 -0.99 22.07 -45.44
CA ALA A 188 0.38 22.19 -44.99
C ALA A 188 1.39 21.56 -45.98
N GLY A 189 0.94 20.92 -47.06
CA GLY A 189 1.78 20.33 -48.10
C GLY A 189 2.07 18.85 -47.91
N SER A 190 1.53 18.21 -46.90
CA SER A 190 1.72 16.76 -46.64
C SER A 190 0.75 15.91 -47.46
N THR A 191 1.22 14.78 -47.99
CA THR A 191 0.42 13.86 -48.81
C THR A 191 0.48 12.45 -48.28
N GLU A 192 -0.61 11.70 -48.45
CA GLU A 192 -0.70 10.29 -48.07
C GLU A 192 0.09 9.44 -49.07
N ILE A 193 1.05 8.64 -48.55
CA ILE A 193 1.85 7.72 -49.37
C ILE A 193 1.20 6.35 -49.46
N LYS A 194 0.72 5.82 -48.31
CA LYS A 194 0.29 4.41 -48.23
C LYS A 194 -0.72 4.19 -47.12
N ARG A 195 -1.69 3.29 -47.37
CA ARG A 195 -2.62 2.78 -46.34
C ARG A 195 -2.30 1.35 -45.94
N ARG A 196 -2.52 1.05 -44.66
CA ARG A 196 -2.38 -0.29 -44.10
C ARG A 196 -3.54 -0.58 -43.16
N LYS A 197 -4.15 -1.75 -43.31
CA LYS A 197 -5.12 -2.26 -42.34
C LYS A 197 -4.39 -2.83 -41.14
N ARG A 198 -4.82 -2.42 -39.95
CA ARG A 198 -4.36 -2.96 -38.67
C ARG A 198 -5.56 -3.50 -37.90
N THR A 199 -5.40 -4.63 -37.28
CA THR A 199 -6.39 -5.19 -36.36
C THR A 199 -5.96 -4.89 -34.94
N LYS A 200 -6.79 -4.17 -34.19
CA LYS A 200 -6.63 -3.96 -32.75
C LYS A 200 -7.64 -4.85 -32.02
N LEU A 201 -7.25 -5.42 -30.89
CA LEU A 201 -8.17 -6.12 -30.01
C LEU A 201 -8.74 -5.14 -29.02
N LYS A 202 -10.02 -4.79 -29.16
CA LYS A 202 -10.73 -3.92 -28.21
C LYS A 202 -11.51 -4.75 -27.20
N MET A 203 -11.50 -4.34 -25.93
CA MET A 203 -12.25 -5.02 -24.88
C MET A 203 -13.66 -4.46 -24.78
N PHE A 204 -14.63 -5.38 -24.75
CA PHE A 204 -16.03 -5.08 -24.48
C PHE A 204 -16.45 -5.74 -23.18
N SER A 205 -17.34 -5.08 -22.45
CA SER A 205 -17.99 -5.64 -21.28
C SER A 205 -19.50 -5.69 -21.45
N ARG A 206 -20.13 -6.71 -20.86
CA ARG A 206 -21.59 -6.82 -20.79
C ARG A 206 -22.00 -7.49 -19.49
N LEU A 207 -22.94 -6.90 -18.83
CA LEU A 207 -23.50 -7.48 -17.61
C LEU A 207 -24.51 -8.57 -17.92
N PHE A 208 -24.63 -9.55 -17.02
CA PHE A 208 -25.63 -10.60 -17.07
C PHE A 208 -26.07 -11.02 -15.66
N ASP A 209 -27.28 -11.54 -15.57
CA ASP A 209 -27.81 -12.20 -14.40
C ASP A 209 -28.36 -13.59 -14.76
N ASN A 210 -29.01 -14.28 -13.86
CA ASN A 210 -29.62 -15.57 -14.12
C ASN A 210 -30.74 -15.51 -15.19
N THR A 211 -31.34 -14.36 -15.43
CA THR A 211 -32.41 -14.16 -16.40
C THR A 211 -31.89 -13.82 -17.80
N GLY A 212 -30.61 -13.49 -17.93
CA GLY A 212 -29.95 -13.20 -19.19
C GLY A 212 -29.13 -11.91 -19.19
N TRP A 213 -28.87 -11.37 -20.37
CA TRP A 213 -28.02 -10.19 -20.56
C TRP A 213 -28.69 -8.91 -20.05
N ILE A 214 -27.90 -8.09 -19.34
CA ILE A 214 -28.30 -6.76 -18.88
C ILE A 214 -27.70 -5.72 -19.83
N GLY A 215 -28.55 -4.92 -20.46
CA GLY A 215 -28.12 -3.82 -21.33
C GLY A 215 -27.40 -4.26 -22.61
N LYS A 216 -26.82 -3.28 -23.30
CA LYS A 216 -26.01 -3.46 -24.49
C LYS A 216 -24.53 -3.70 -24.12
N PRO A 217 -23.74 -4.36 -24.98
CA PRO A 217 -22.29 -4.38 -24.83
C PRO A 217 -21.74 -2.96 -24.72
N ARG A 218 -20.80 -2.75 -23.81
CA ARG A 218 -20.09 -1.47 -23.61
C ARG A 218 -18.65 -1.66 -24.04
N GLU A 219 -18.17 -0.80 -24.90
CA GLU A 219 -16.74 -0.67 -25.20
C GLU A 219 -16.02 -0.07 -23.99
N THR A 220 -14.82 -0.53 -23.72
CA THR A 220 -13.99 -0.07 -22.60
C THR A 220 -12.72 0.59 -23.13
N PHE A 221 -11.97 1.27 -22.27
CA PHE A 221 -10.69 1.89 -22.61
C PHE A 221 -9.53 0.90 -22.79
N PHE A 222 -9.78 -0.39 -22.48
CA PHE A 222 -8.74 -1.41 -22.54
C PHE A 222 -8.63 -2.04 -23.92
N GLU A 223 -7.40 -2.20 -24.40
CA GLU A 223 -7.08 -2.86 -25.66
C GLU A 223 -6.02 -3.94 -25.45
N ASN A 224 -6.02 -4.93 -26.36
CA ASN A 224 -5.08 -6.03 -26.45
C ASN A 224 -5.15 -7.04 -25.30
N TRP A 225 -5.58 -6.68 -24.11
CA TRP A 225 -5.65 -7.56 -22.94
C TRP A 225 -6.94 -7.35 -22.16
N LEU A 226 -7.35 -8.39 -21.46
CA LEU A 226 -8.38 -8.24 -20.42
C LEU A 226 -7.81 -7.49 -19.22
N ASN A 227 -8.65 -6.75 -18.53
CA ASN A 227 -8.28 -6.03 -17.33
C ASN A 227 -8.37 -6.87 -16.04
N ILE A 228 -8.40 -8.21 -16.16
CA ILE A 228 -8.37 -9.16 -15.05
C ILE A 228 -6.97 -9.78 -15.01
N ILE A 229 -6.27 -9.62 -13.92
CA ILE A 229 -4.90 -10.06 -13.74
C ILE A 229 -4.83 -11.19 -12.71
N PRO A 230 -4.60 -12.45 -13.14
CA PRO A 230 -4.47 -13.58 -12.22
C PRO A 230 -3.07 -13.66 -11.61
N VAL A 231 -3.01 -14.12 -10.36
CA VAL A 231 -1.79 -14.50 -9.66
C VAL A 231 -1.82 -16.01 -9.43
N TYR A 232 -1.12 -16.77 -10.25
CA TYR A 232 -1.04 -18.21 -10.10
C TYR A 232 0.20 -18.64 -9.30
N ALA A 233 0.02 -19.31 -8.18
CA ALA A 233 1.11 -19.82 -7.35
C ALA A 233 1.88 -20.98 -8.06
N ASN A 234 1.48 -22.21 -7.85
CA ASN A 234 2.03 -23.36 -8.57
C ASN A 234 1.25 -23.56 -9.87
N TRP A 235 1.72 -22.97 -10.94
CA TRP A 235 1.04 -23.00 -12.22
C TRP A 235 1.63 -24.09 -13.14
N LYS A 236 0.75 -24.83 -13.81
CA LYS A 236 1.10 -25.79 -14.87
C LYS A 236 0.03 -25.76 -15.96
N TYR A 237 0.47 -25.95 -17.18
CA TYR A 237 -0.43 -26.12 -18.32
C TYR A 237 -0.35 -27.56 -18.80
N VAL A 238 -1.43 -28.32 -18.63
CA VAL A 238 -1.49 -29.75 -18.97
C VAL A 238 -2.81 -30.03 -19.66
N GLU A 239 -2.78 -30.77 -20.75
CA GLU A 239 -3.98 -31.19 -21.51
C GLU A 239 -4.93 -30.04 -21.86
N ASN A 240 -4.38 -28.93 -22.31
CA ASN A 240 -5.11 -27.69 -22.62
C ASN A 240 -5.86 -27.05 -21.44
N LYS A 241 -5.46 -27.35 -20.20
CA LYS A 241 -6.02 -26.77 -19.00
C LYS A 241 -4.94 -26.14 -18.12
N VAL A 242 -5.29 -25.03 -17.51
CA VAL A 242 -4.48 -24.45 -16.45
C VAL A 242 -4.75 -25.24 -15.16
N ILE A 243 -3.69 -25.75 -14.58
CA ILE A 243 -3.71 -26.39 -13.26
C ILE A 243 -2.90 -25.52 -12.32
N TYR A 244 -3.51 -25.11 -11.23
CA TYR A 244 -2.88 -24.35 -10.17
C TYR A 244 -3.14 -25.04 -8.83
N ARG A 245 -2.21 -24.90 -7.89
CA ARG A 245 -2.31 -25.49 -6.56
C ARG A 245 -1.74 -24.53 -5.52
N GLY A 246 -2.45 -24.38 -4.43
CA GLY A 246 -1.95 -23.69 -3.25
C GLY A 246 -0.98 -24.53 -2.44
N GLN A 247 -0.33 -23.90 -1.49
CA GLN A 247 0.56 -24.59 -0.55
C GLN A 247 -0.23 -25.46 0.43
N VAL A 248 -1.43 -25.02 0.80
CA VAL A 248 -2.31 -25.75 1.74
C VAL A 248 -2.78 -27.06 1.14
N GLU A 249 -3.15 -27.10 -0.13
CA GLU A 249 -3.63 -28.32 -0.82
C GLU A 249 -2.66 -29.47 -0.70
N GLN A 250 -1.36 -29.19 -0.77
CA GLN A 250 -0.32 -30.23 -0.69
C GLN A 250 -0.27 -30.95 0.67
N GLY A 251 -0.68 -30.26 1.74
CA GLY A 251 -0.72 -30.82 3.09
C GLY A 251 -2.07 -31.40 3.53
N MET A 252 -3.13 -31.19 2.75
CA MET A 252 -4.51 -31.51 3.19
C MET A 252 -4.71 -32.99 3.48
N ASP A 253 -4.20 -33.89 2.66
CA ASP A 253 -4.39 -35.32 2.87
C ASP A 253 -3.62 -35.81 4.09
N ALA A 254 -2.39 -35.35 4.28
CA ALA A 254 -1.63 -35.64 5.51
C ALA A 254 -2.32 -35.09 6.75
N GLN A 255 -2.90 -33.88 6.67
CA GLN A 255 -3.67 -33.27 7.76
C GLN A 255 -4.95 -34.05 8.08
N ARG A 256 -5.66 -34.56 7.06
CA ARG A 256 -6.84 -35.42 7.28
C ARG A 256 -6.49 -36.71 8.02
N VAL A 257 -5.38 -37.35 7.60
CA VAL A 257 -4.90 -38.57 8.28
C VAL A 257 -4.45 -38.25 9.71
N LEU A 258 -3.76 -37.12 9.93
CA LEU A 258 -3.37 -36.66 11.26
C LEU A 258 -4.59 -36.45 12.16
N ASN A 259 -5.60 -35.73 11.68
CA ASN A 259 -6.83 -35.48 12.43
C ASN A 259 -7.56 -36.79 12.79
N TYR A 260 -7.62 -37.73 11.84
CA TYR A 260 -8.20 -39.04 12.07
C TYR A 260 -7.41 -39.84 13.11
N SER A 261 -6.08 -39.91 12.98
CA SER A 261 -5.24 -40.68 13.93
C SER A 261 -5.30 -40.12 15.34
N LEU A 262 -5.25 -38.77 15.49
CA LEU A 262 -5.40 -38.12 16.81
C LEU A 262 -6.79 -38.36 17.41
N SER A 263 -7.85 -38.21 16.62
CA SER A 263 -9.22 -38.48 17.12
C SER A 263 -9.37 -39.94 17.54
N ARG A 264 -8.79 -40.86 16.78
CA ARG A 264 -8.81 -42.28 17.11
C ARG A 264 -8.00 -42.60 18.36
N GLU A 265 -6.83 -42.00 18.53
CA GLU A 265 -5.99 -42.15 19.70
C GLU A 265 -6.71 -41.65 20.98
N VAL A 266 -7.35 -40.48 20.91
CA VAL A 266 -8.17 -39.97 22.02
C VAL A 266 -9.35 -40.90 22.31
N ALA A 267 -10.03 -41.39 21.29
CA ALA A 267 -11.15 -42.31 21.46
C ALA A 267 -10.70 -43.65 22.07
N GLU A 268 -9.60 -44.22 21.58
CA GLU A 268 -9.05 -45.47 22.13
C GLU A 268 -8.59 -45.27 23.57
N THR A 269 -7.95 -44.14 23.90
CA THR A 269 -7.53 -43.82 25.27
C THR A 269 -8.73 -43.60 26.19
N SER A 270 -9.78 -42.93 25.73
CA SER A 270 -10.97 -42.67 26.54
C SER A 270 -11.85 -43.90 26.76
N LEU A 271 -11.88 -44.80 25.77
CA LEU A 271 -12.62 -46.07 25.83
C LEU A 271 -11.76 -47.24 26.36
N ALA A 272 -10.47 -47.00 26.54
CA ALA A 272 -9.59 -48.03 27.08
C ALA A 272 -10.11 -48.53 28.43
N PRO A 273 -10.29 -49.83 28.58
CA PRO A 273 -10.68 -50.36 29.86
C PRO A 273 -9.60 -49.99 30.87
N LYS A 274 -10.01 -49.41 31.97
CA LYS A 274 -9.14 -49.20 33.13
C LYS A 274 -8.66 -50.55 33.60
N ASP A 275 -7.55 -50.55 34.31
CA ASP A 275 -7.10 -51.78 34.99
C ASP A 275 -8.29 -52.37 35.76
N PHE A 276 -8.58 -53.61 35.50
CA PHE A 276 -9.65 -54.32 36.16
C PHE A 276 -9.13 -55.64 36.70
N PHE A 277 -9.83 -56.24 37.62
CA PHE A 277 -9.50 -57.51 38.23
C PHE A 277 -10.47 -58.58 37.76
N TRP A 278 -9.94 -59.75 37.46
CA TRP A 278 -10.72 -60.96 37.33
C TRP A 278 -10.91 -61.51 38.73
N ALA A 279 -12.14 -61.49 39.24
CA ALA A 279 -12.53 -61.96 40.55
C ALA A 279 -13.80 -62.77 40.43
N THR A 280 -14.05 -63.71 41.34
CA THR A 280 -15.35 -64.36 41.50
C THR A 280 -16.27 -63.47 42.33
N GLU A 281 -17.60 -63.65 42.22
CA GLU A 281 -18.58 -62.91 42.97
C GLU A 281 -18.32 -62.99 44.49
N ALA A 282 -17.93 -64.17 44.98
CA ALA A 282 -17.54 -64.40 46.40
C ALA A 282 -16.32 -63.59 46.81
N GLN A 283 -15.33 -63.36 45.92
CA GLN A 283 -14.16 -62.53 46.17
C GLN A 283 -14.49 -61.02 46.24
N GLU A 284 -15.53 -60.60 45.59
CA GLU A 284 -15.98 -59.20 45.61
C GLU A 284 -16.90 -58.89 46.80
N GLU A 285 -17.54 -59.93 47.39
CA GLU A 285 -18.51 -59.77 48.45
C GLU A 285 -17.96 -59.00 49.67
N GLY A 286 -18.64 -57.92 50.04
CA GLY A 286 -18.27 -57.06 51.16
C GLY A 286 -17.14 -56.08 50.90
N GLN A 287 -16.66 -55.96 49.66
CA GLN A 287 -15.58 -55.04 49.26
C GLN A 287 -16.11 -53.99 48.28
N ASP A 288 -15.73 -52.71 48.43
CA ASP A 288 -16.05 -51.65 47.46
C ASP A 288 -14.91 -51.51 46.43
N TRP A 289 -15.05 -52.22 45.32
CA TRP A 289 -14.05 -52.17 44.22
C TRP A 289 -14.39 -51.09 43.20
N SER A 290 -15.48 -50.37 43.38
CA SER A 290 -15.90 -49.29 42.46
C SER A 290 -14.91 -48.13 42.44
N ARG A 291 -14.15 -47.96 43.51
CA ARG A 291 -13.15 -46.88 43.66
C ARG A 291 -11.69 -47.32 43.45
N LEU A 292 -11.45 -48.50 42.94
CA LEU A 292 -10.08 -49.03 42.73
C LEU A 292 -9.15 -48.07 41.98
N ASN A 293 -9.65 -47.42 40.94
CA ASN A 293 -8.86 -46.50 40.12
C ASN A 293 -8.74 -45.08 40.71
N VAL A 294 -9.38 -44.82 41.83
CA VAL A 294 -9.36 -43.48 42.48
C VAL A 294 -8.72 -43.59 43.87
N SER A 295 -8.70 -44.79 44.46
CA SER A 295 -8.10 -45.01 45.77
C SER A 295 -6.58 -44.89 45.73
N GLN A 296 -6.03 -44.13 46.67
CA GLN A 296 -4.58 -44.01 46.87
C GLN A 296 -4.04 -45.11 47.81
N SER A 297 -4.88 -46.06 48.26
CA SER A 297 -4.47 -47.14 49.14
C SER A 297 -3.61 -48.16 48.36
N PRO A 298 -2.41 -48.47 48.82
CA PRO A 298 -1.57 -49.50 48.20
C PRO A 298 -2.07 -50.92 48.42
N VAL A 299 -3.05 -51.10 49.31
CA VAL A 299 -3.62 -52.40 49.67
C VAL A 299 -5.05 -52.50 49.27
N GLN A 300 -5.41 -53.49 48.50
CA GLN A 300 -6.78 -53.87 48.15
C GLN A 300 -7.17 -55.15 48.82
N ASN A 301 -8.25 -55.12 49.56
CA ASN A 301 -8.76 -56.34 50.27
C ASN A 301 -9.71 -57.12 49.30
N TYR A 302 -9.72 -58.42 49.48
CA TYR A 302 -10.67 -59.31 48.81
C TYR A 302 -11.17 -60.37 49.79
N SER A 303 -12.31 -60.94 49.59
CA SER A 303 -12.85 -62.03 50.36
C SER A 303 -12.30 -63.35 49.85
N PHE A 304 -12.00 -64.29 50.78
CA PHE A 304 -11.47 -65.60 50.39
C PHE A 304 -12.58 -66.49 49.81
N ASP A 305 -12.31 -67.10 48.67
CA ASP A 305 -13.21 -68.01 47.93
C ASP A 305 -12.48 -69.37 47.77
N GLU A 306 -13.01 -70.48 48.32
CA GLU A 306 -12.43 -71.79 48.21
C GLU A 306 -12.45 -72.35 46.79
N ASP A 307 -13.40 -71.97 45.98
CA ASP A 307 -13.58 -72.41 44.59
C ASP A 307 -12.72 -71.62 43.60
N ALA A 308 -12.14 -70.51 44.04
CA ALA A 308 -11.34 -69.65 43.15
C ALA A 308 -9.91 -70.24 42.99
N PRO A 309 -9.34 -70.18 41.78
CA PRO A 309 -7.95 -70.70 41.52
C PRO A 309 -6.84 -69.90 42.19
N GLY A 310 -7.16 -68.82 42.89
CA GLY A 310 -6.20 -67.93 43.56
C GLY A 310 -6.76 -66.54 43.84
N PRO A 311 -5.90 -65.63 44.29
CA PRO A 311 -6.31 -64.22 44.49
C PRO A 311 -6.77 -63.56 43.18
N PRO A 312 -7.60 -62.51 43.26
CA PRO A 312 -8.01 -61.73 42.06
C PRO A 312 -6.81 -61.34 41.19
N VAL A 313 -6.90 -61.63 39.92
CA VAL A 313 -5.82 -61.35 38.95
C VAL A 313 -6.05 -60.03 38.29
N ARG A 314 -5.09 -59.12 38.37
CA ARG A 314 -5.12 -57.84 37.67
C ARG A 314 -4.95 -58.07 36.18
N ALA A 315 -5.95 -57.65 35.41
CA ALA A 315 -5.82 -57.54 33.97
C ALA A 315 -5.26 -56.17 33.65
N GLY A 316 -4.18 -56.13 32.90
CA GLY A 316 -3.62 -54.86 32.46
C GLY A 316 -4.61 -54.09 31.61
N GLY A 317 -4.64 -52.78 31.77
CA GLY A 317 -5.37 -51.89 30.90
C GLY A 317 -4.89 -52.00 29.44
N ALA A 318 -5.61 -51.40 28.54
CA ALA A 318 -5.24 -51.39 27.14
C ALA A 318 -3.88 -50.67 26.95
N THR A 319 -2.99 -51.34 26.23
CA THR A 319 -1.72 -50.71 25.86
C THR A 319 -1.95 -49.68 24.76
N PRO A 320 -1.31 -48.50 24.84
CA PRO A 320 -1.39 -47.50 23.76
C PRO A 320 -1.04 -48.11 22.39
N ASN A 321 -1.77 -47.77 21.37
CA ASN A 321 -1.53 -48.25 20.02
C ASN A 321 -0.29 -47.57 19.41
N ALA A 322 0.87 -48.19 19.48
CA ALA A 322 2.12 -47.70 18.97
C ALA A 322 2.05 -47.41 17.44
N GLY A 323 1.16 -48.07 16.73
CA GLY A 323 0.94 -47.83 15.30
C GLY A 323 0.32 -46.48 15.02
N LEU A 324 -0.68 -46.06 15.82
CA LEU A 324 -1.31 -44.75 15.71
C LEU A 324 -0.31 -43.63 16.06
N ALA A 325 0.43 -43.74 17.13
CA ALA A 325 1.47 -42.78 17.52
C ALA A 325 2.49 -42.56 16.39
N ARG A 326 2.95 -43.66 15.77
CA ARG A 326 3.88 -43.60 14.64
C ARG A 326 3.25 -42.93 13.39
N ILE A 327 1.98 -43.19 13.12
CA ILE A 327 1.26 -42.49 12.01
C ILE A 327 1.19 -40.99 12.31
N THR A 328 0.85 -40.60 13.52
CA THR A 328 0.79 -39.22 13.97
C THR A 328 2.13 -38.50 13.74
N GLU A 329 3.23 -39.05 14.20
CA GLU A 329 4.59 -38.51 14.02
C GLU A 329 4.95 -38.42 12.51
N THR A 330 4.66 -39.50 11.76
CA THR A 330 4.95 -39.52 10.32
C THR A 330 4.15 -38.43 9.57
N MET A 331 2.87 -38.24 9.88
CA MET A 331 2.04 -37.23 9.24
C MET A 331 2.48 -35.82 9.59
N GLN A 332 2.88 -35.56 10.83
CA GLN A 332 3.46 -34.28 11.23
C GLN A 332 4.75 -33.99 10.44
N ALA A 333 5.64 -34.97 10.29
CA ALA A 333 6.85 -34.82 9.48
C ALA A 333 6.55 -34.57 7.99
N ILE A 334 5.55 -35.26 7.43
CA ILE A 334 5.11 -35.06 6.03
C ILE A 334 4.54 -33.65 5.85
N ILE A 335 3.69 -33.18 6.78
CA ILE A 335 3.14 -31.81 6.72
C ILE A 335 4.27 -30.79 6.75
N GLY A 336 5.23 -30.93 7.66
CA GLY A 336 6.40 -30.05 7.73
C GLY A 336 7.22 -30.03 6.45
N THR A 337 7.53 -31.20 5.89
CA THR A 337 8.30 -31.33 4.63
C THR A 337 7.56 -30.77 3.43
N THR A 338 6.25 -31.04 3.34
CA THR A 338 5.40 -30.57 2.24
C THR A 338 5.18 -29.05 2.31
N ALA A 339 5.11 -28.50 3.51
CA ALA A 339 5.05 -27.06 3.73
C ALA A 339 6.38 -26.34 3.44
N GLY A 340 7.48 -27.07 3.18
CA GLY A 340 8.81 -26.48 2.99
C GLY A 340 9.39 -25.90 4.29
N MET A 341 8.85 -26.30 5.43
CA MET A 341 9.33 -25.88 6.75
C MET A 341 10.56 -26.69 7.13
N PHE A 342 11.73 -26.17 6.85
CA PHE A 342 12.98 -26.75 7.31
C PHE A 342 13.37 -26.12 8.65
N HIS A 343 14.02 -26.92 9.52
CA HIS A 343 14.48 -26.43 10.83
C HIS A 343 15.35 -25.17 10.75
N ALA A 344 16.11 -25.01 9.66
CA ALA A 344 16.92 -23.83 9.41
C ALA A 344 16.09 -22.54 9.27
N ASN A 345 14.90 -22.63 8.67
CA ASN A 345 14.01 -21.48 8.46
C ASN A 345 13.27 -21.08 9.75
N MET A 346 13.17 -22.00 10.73
CA MET A 346 12.57 -21.75 12.04
C MET A 346 13.56 -21.23 13.08
N GLY A 347 14.81 -20.96 12.69
CA GLY A 347 15.84 -20.44 13.60
C GLY A 347 16.54 -21.51 14.45
N ASP A 348 16.23 -22.79 14.27
CA ASP A 348 16.90 -23.91 14.98
C ASP A 348 18.21 -24.27 14.27
N ASN A 349 19.23 -23.45 14.53
CA ASN A 349 20.55 -23.53 13.89
C ASN A 349 21.59 -24.22 14.79
N LYS A 350 21.25 -25.33 15.40
CA LYS A 350 22.12 -26.05 16.38
C LYS A 350 23.51 -26.40 15.85
N ASN A 351 23.71 -26.45 14.53
CA ASN A 351 24.96 -26.87 13.88
C ASN A 351 25.67 -25.79 13.08
N ALA A 352 25.14 -24.56 13.02
CA ALA A 352 25.77 -23.47 12.24
C ALA A 352 26.75 -22.69 13.14
N GLN A 353 28.04 -22.81 12.86
CA GLN A 353 29.11 -22.17 13.65
C GLN A 353 29.49 -20.76 13.14
N SER A 354 28.93 -20.29 12.04
CA SER A 354 29.22 -18.93 11.52
C SER A 354 27.99 -18.25 10.94
N GLY A 355 27.93 -16.91 11.03
CA GLY A 355 26.86 -16.10 10.47
C GLY A 355 26.67 -16.33 8.96
N LEU A 356 27.73 -16.54 8.22
CA LEU A 356 27.70 -16.85 6.78
C LEU A 356 27.04 -18.21 6.48
N ALA A 357 27.25 -19.21 7.35
CA ALA A 357 26.61 -20.52 7.20
C ALA A 357 25.10 -20.44 7.48
N ILE A 358 24.69 -19.63 8.47
CA ILE A 358 23.29 -19.36 8.77
C ILE A 358 22.62 -18.67 7.60
N GLN A 359 23.25 -17.64 7.04
CA GLN A 359 22.73 -16.90 5.88
C GLN A 359 22.56 -17.81 4.67
N LYS A 360 23.53 -18.65 4.33
CA LYS A 360 23.42 -19.62 3.23
C LYS A 360 22.33 -20.68 3.43
N LEU A 361 22.06 -21.07 4.69
CA LEU A 361 20.95 -21.98 4.99
C LEU A 361 19.60 -21.30 4.85
N GLN A 362 19.50 -20.03 5.24
CA GLN A 362 18.30 -19.22 5.01
C GLN A 362 18.05 -19.00 3.52
N ASP A 363 19.08 -18.61 2.75
CA ASP A 363 19.00 -18.44 1.29
C ASP A 363 18.48 -19.71 0.59
N LYS A 364 18.96 -20.90 1.02
CA LYS A 364 18.46 -22.18 0.49
C LYS A 364 17.02 -22.49 0.87
N GLY A 365 16.59 -22.12 2.08
CA GLY A 365 15.21 -22.24 2.50
C GLY A 365 14.27 -21.36 1.68
N ASP A 366 14.75 -20.17 1.33
CA ASP A 366 14.00 -19.18 0.58
C ASP A 366 13.86 -19.53 -0.92
N GLU A 367 14.77 -20.34 -1.46
CA GLU A 367 14.75 -20.80 -2.85
C GLU A 367 13.45 -21.56 -3.21
N GLY A 368 12.93 -22.35 -2.27
CA GLY A 368 11.64 -23.06 -2.43
C GLY A 368 10.42 -22.14 -2.54
N ASN A 369 10.50 -20.95 -1.94
CA ASN A 369 9.42 -19.97 -1.86
C ASN A 369 9.43 -18.97 -3.03
N ASN A 370 10.54 -18.88 -3.77
CA ASN A 370 10.72 -17.92 -4.86
C ASN A 370 9.64 -18.03 -5.96
N LYS A 371 9.04 -19.20 -6.14
CA LYS A 371 7.94 -19.41 -7.11
C LYS A 371 6.72 -18.49 -6.86
N PHE A 372 6.43 -18.15 -5.59
CA PHE A 372 5.32 -17.27 -5.23
C PHE A 372 5.68 -15.81 -5.49
N MET A 373 6.92 -15.42 -5.21
CA MET A 373 7.45 -14.09 -5.51
C MET A 373 7.45 -13.82 -7.01
N VAL A 374 7.93 -14.78 -7.81
CA VAL A 374 7.89 -14.69 -9.28
C VAL A 374 6.46 -14.62 -9.80
N ALA A 375 5.49 -15.29 -9.15
CA ALA A 375 4.08 -15.19 -9.53
C ALA A 375 3.55 -13.76 -9.42
N ARG A 376 3.78 -13.11 -8.29
CA ARG A 376 3.41 -11.71 -8.04
C ARG A 376 4.12 -10.78 -9.03
N GLN A 377 5.42 -10.94 -9.23
CA GLN A 377 6.20 -10.15 -10.19
C GLN A 377 5.64 -10.22 -11.62
N ILE A 378 5.28 -11.42 -12.08
CA ILE A 378 4.68 -11.62 -13.42
C ILE A 378 3.35 -10.87 -13.53
N ALA A 379 2.48 -10.97 -12.52
CA ALA A 379 1.19 -10.31 -12.48
C ALA A 379 1.33 -8.78 -12.45
N GLN A 380 2.21 -8.24 -11.60
CA GLN A 380 2.47 -6.79 -11.55
C GLN A 380 3.08 -6.26 -12.85
N ARG A 381 3.98 -7.00 -13.50
CA ARG A 381 4.47 -6.62 -14.83
C ARG A 381 3.34 -6.55 -15.86
N HIS A 382 2.38 -7.48 -15.79
CA HIS A 382 1.22 -7.44 -16.68
C HIS A 382 0.30 -6.27 -16.35
N THR A 383 0.10 -5.95 -15.07
CA THR A 383 -0.59 -4.74 -14.62
C THR A 383 0.01 -3.49 -15.25
N GLY A 384 1.33 -3.32 -15.16
CA GLY A 384 2.01 -2.19 -15.77
C GLY A 384 1.82 -2.10 -17.30
N ARG A 385 1.81 -3.24 -18.01
CA ARG A 385 1.51 -3.26 -19.45
C ARG A 385 0.10 -2.78 -19.78
N ILE A 386 -0.89 -3.20 -18.99
CA ILE A 386 -2.27 -2.76 -19.18
C ILE A 386 -2.39 -1.27 -18.86
N LEU A 387 -1.77 -0.79 -17.76
CA LEU A 387 -1.76 0.62 -17.37
C LEU A 387 -1.14 1.50 -18.45
N VAL A 388 0.08 1.19 -18.91
CA VAL A 388 0.77 1.96 -19.97
C VAL A 388 -0.05 2.00 -21.25
N ASN A 389 -0.79 0.92 -21.56
CA ASN A 389 -1.68 0.88 -22.73
C ASN A 389 -2.96 1.70 -22.50
N ALA A 390 -3.51 1.73 -21.29
CA ALA A 390 -4.78 2.41 -20.98
C ALA A 390 -4.62 3.92 -20.70
N ILE A 391 -3.49 4.32 -20.11
CA ILE A 391 -3.22 5.72 -19.71
C ILE A 391 -3.51 6.72 -20.84
N PRO A 392 -3.01 6.55 -22.10
CA PRO A 392 -3.26 7.54 -23.15
C PRO A 392 -4.73 7.67 -23.58
N ARG A 393 -5.59 6.74 -23.16
CA ARG A 393 -7.02 6.71 -23.52
C ARG A 393 -7.94 7.19 -22.41
N VAL A 394 -7.44 7.19 -21.18
CA VAL A 394 -8.21 7.59 -20.00
C VAL A 394 -7.84 9.01 -19.58
N TYR A 395 -6.59 9.39 -19.77
CA TYR A 395 -6.09 10.73 -19.43
C TYR A 395 -6.00 11.58 -20.68
N ASP A 396 -6.91 12.55 -20.81
CA ASP A 396 -7.02 13.42 -21.96
C ASP A 396 -5.86 14.44 -22.02
N GLN A 397 -5.55 14.92 -23.22
CA GLN A 397 -4.58 16.01 -23.42
C GLN A 397 -5.08 17.30 -22.74
N GLY A 398 -4.16 18.05 -22.14
CA GLY A 398 -4.47 19.26 -21.36
C GLY A 398 -4.88 18.99 -19.92
N ARG A 399 -5.07 17.74 -19.54
CA ARG A 399 -5.36 17.37 -18.14
C ARG A 399 -4.12 17.52 -17.28
N GLN A 400 -4.29 18.12 -16.09
CA GLN A 400 -3.26 18.15 -15.07
C GLN A 400 -3.27 16.83 -14.30
N VAL A 401 -2.14 16.14 -14.30
CA VAL A 401 -1.97 14.86 -13.62
C VAL A 401 -0.93 14.97 -12.51
N ARG A 402 -1.19 14.27 -11.43
CA ARG A 402 -0.25 14.12 -10.33
C ARG A 402 0.68 12.98 -10.63
N ILE A 403 1.96 13.20 -10.51
CA ILE A 403 3.00 12.18 -10.63
C ILE A 403 3.68 11.97 -9.29
N LEU A 404 4.04 10.73 -9.00
CA LEU A 404 4.74 10.34 -7.79
C LEU A 404 6.19 9.99 -8.13
N GLY A 405 7.15 10.74 -7.58
CA GLY A 405 8.58 10.49 -7.71
C GLY A 405 9.02 9.20 -6.98
N GLU A 406 10.24 8.74 -7.25
CA GLU A 406 10.85 7.60 -6.54
C GLU A 406 11.14 7.90 -5.07
N ASP A 407 11.31 9.16 -4.74
CA ASP A 407 11.54 9.71 -3.41
C ASP A 407 10.25 9.97 -2.62
N GLY A 408 9.09 9.67 -3.21
CA GLY A 408 7.78 9.97 -2.63
C GLY A 408 7.33 11.42 -2.80
N SER A 409 8.09 12.25 -3.50
CA SER A 409 7.68 13.61 -3.85
C SER A 409 6.53 13.61 -4.83
N PHE A 410 5.63 14.60 -4.71
CA PHE A 410 4.54 14.80 -5.64
C PHE A 410 4.82 15.99 -6.54
N ASP A 411 4.63 15.80 -7.83
CA ASP A 411 4.69 16.85 -8.83
C ASP A 411 3.39 16.86 -9.66
N MET A 412 3.04 18.02 -10.20
CA MET A 412 1.84 18.20 -11.03
C MET A 412 2.28 18.56 -12.44
N GLN A 413 1.95 17.72 -13.40
CA GLN A 413 2.31 17.95 -14.79
C GLN A 413 1.06 18.03 -15.69
N VAL A 414 1.12 18.86 -16.71
CA VAL A 414 0.07 18.99 -17.70
C VAL A 414 0.44 18.13 -18.91
N LEU A 415 -0.49 17.29 -19.35
CA LEU A 415 -0.31 16.41 -20.50
C LEU A 415 -0.55 17.17 -21.80
N GLY A 416 0.24 16.89 -22.83
CA GLY A 416 0.04 17.45 -24.17
C GLY A 416 0.19 18.96 -24.24
N THR A 417 1.08 19.57 -23.45
CA THR A 417 1.31 21.02 -23.48
C THR A 417 2.06 21.40 -24.76
N GLN A 418 1.47 22.27 -25.55
CA GLN A 418 2.13 22.83 -26.73
C GLN A 418 3.09 23.96 -26.32
N VAL A 419 4.36 23.77 -26.59
CA VAL A 419 5.40 24.79 -26.35
C VAL A 419 6.09 25.08 -27.67
N GLN A 420 6.21 26.36 -27.98
CA GLN A 420 6.96 26.79 -29.17
C GLN A 420 8.45 26.78 -28.82
N ASP A 421 9.23 25.98 -29.50
CA ASP A 421 10.69 25.98 -29.36
C ASP A 421 11.26 27.33 -29.78
N GLU A 422 11.93 28.01 -28.87
CA GLU A 422 12.51 29.35 -29.11
C GLU A 422 13.61 29.35 -30.18
N GLN A 423 14.22 28.17 -30.46
CA GLN A 423 15.33 28.05 -31.41
C GLN A 423 14.84 27.69 -32.83
N THR A 424 13.86 26.79 -32.94
CA THR A 424 13.37 26.29 -34.24
C THR A 424 12.06 26.93 -34.65
N GLY A 425 11.31 27.53 -33.72
CA GLY A 425 9.98 28.07 -33.97
C GLY A 425 8.90 27.02 -34.20
N GLU A 426 9.25 25.73 -34.07
CA GLU A 426 8.31 24.61 -34.19
C GLU A 426 7.50 24.46 -32.92
N ILE A 427 6.24 24.04 -33.07
CA ILE A 427 5.38 23.71 -31.92
C ILE A 427 5.71 22.28 -31.52
N VAL A 428 6.34 22.11 -30.36
CA VAL A 428 6.61 20.80 -29.75
C VAL A 428 5.55 20.52 -28.69
N VAL A 429 4.94 19.34 -28.76
CA VAL A 429 4.01 18.88 -27.73
C VAL A 429 4.82 18.17 -26.64
N LEU A 430 4.88 18.80 -25.47
CA LEU A 430 5.52 18.19 -24.30
C LEU A 430 4.56 17.24 -23.61
N ASN A 431 5.10 16.17 -23.05
CA ASN A 431 4.34 15.16 -22.32
C ASN A 431 3.25 14.49 -23.17
N ASP A 432 3.51 14.24 -24.44
CA ASP A 432 2.62 13.48 -25.29
C ASP A 432 2.74 11.98 -24.97
N LEU A 433 1.63 11.41 -24.47
CA LEU A 433 1.52 10.00 -24.13
C LEU A 433 1.08 9.13 -25.33
N SER A 434 0.64 9.75 -26.43
CA SER A 434 0.15 9.02 -27.61
C SER A 434 1.28 8.46 -28.47
N GLU A 435 2.47 9.04 -28.40
CA GLU A 435 3.62 8.68 -29.20
C GLU A 435 4.59 7.74 -28.47
N GLY A 436 5.24 6.90 -29.24
CA GLY A 436 6.30 6.01 -28.78
C GLY A 436 5.82 4.62 -28.36
N VAL A 437 6.78 3.70 -28.29
CA VAL A 437 6.58 2.33 -27.82
C VAL A 437 7.35 2.15 -26.53
N TYR A 438 6.64 1.74 -25.49
CA TYR A 438 7.21 1.55 -24.16
C TYR A 438 7.14 0.08 -23.75
N ASP A 439 8.19 -0.41 -23.12
CA ASP A 439 8.22 -1.74 -22.48
C ASP A 439 8.14 -1.59 -20.96
N VAL A 440 7.52 -2.57 -20.33
CA VAL A 440 7.32 -2.61 -18.89
C VAL A 440 8.12 -3.74 -18.28
N ILE A 441 8.95 -3.39 -17.34
CA ILE A 441 9.66 -4.35 -16.50
C ILE A 441 9.19 -4.19 -15.05
N CYS A 442 9.19 -5.30 -14.32
CA CYS A 442 8.97 -5.28 -12.88
C CYS A 442 10.29 -5.65 -12.21
N THR A 443 10.88 -4.68 -11.53
CA THR A 443 12.14 -4.85 -10.80
C THR A 443 11.84 -5.24 -9.38
N THR A 444 12.55 -6.24 -8.87
CA THR A 444 12.56 -6.58 -7.45
C THR A 444 13.62 -5.72 -6.78
N GLY A 445 13.22 -5.02 -5.75
CA GLY A 445 14.15 -4.28 -4.91
C GLY A 445 13.73 -4.42 -3.45
N PRO A 446 14.61 -4.17 -2.49
CA PRO A 446 14.18 -3.97 -1.12
C PRO A 446 13.19 -2.79 -1.08
N SER A 447 12.26 -2.82 -0.11
CA SER A 447 11.32 -1.71 0.11
C SER A 447 12.09 -0.38 0.23
N TYR A 448 11.42 0.76 0.01
CA TYR A 448 12.07 2.08 0.10
C TYR A 448 12.85 2.23 1.41
N SER A 449 12.26 1.83 2.55
CA SER A 449 12.92 1.84 3.86
C SER A 449 14.11 0.88 3.95
N SER A 450 14.04 -0.30 3.31
CA SER A 450 15.15 -1.25 3.26
C SER A 450 16.27 -0.74 2.36
N ARG A 451 15.95 -0.14 1.21
CA ARG A 451 16.93 0.52 0.32
C ARG A 451 17.65 1.67 1.03
N GLN A 452 16.92 2.51 1.76
CA GLN A 452 17.53 3.54 2.59
C GLN A 452 18.49 2.94 3.61
N SER A 453 18.06 1.91 4.34
CA SER A 453 18.90 1.23 5.34
C SER A 453 20.15 0.57 4.72
N GLU A 454 20.01 -0.09 3.56
CA GLU A 454 21.12 -0.68 2.81
C GLU A 454 22.08 0.38 2.28
N THR A 455 21.56 1.48 1.72
CA THR A 455 22.38 2.61 1.24
C THR A 455 23.16 3.24 2.39
N VAL A 456 22.48 3.51 3.51
CA VAL A 456 23.12 4.04 4.73
C VAL A 456 24.20 3.07 5.23
N SER A 457 23.89 1.76 5.31
CA SER A 457 24.85 0.74 5.76
C SER A 457 26.02 0.61 4.80
N GLY A 458 25.75 0.62 3.48
CA GLY A 458 26.79 0.54 2.44
C GLY A 458 27.73 1.74 2.47
N ILE A 459 27.18 2.95 2.47
CA ILE A 459 28.00 4.18 2.55
C ILE A 459 28.77 4.24 3.87
N THR A 460 28.16 3.86 4.98
CA THR A 460 28.80 3.83 6.30
C THR A 460 29.95 2.81 6.34
N ALA A 461 29.77 1.62 5.75
CA ALA A 461 30.83 0.62 5.67
C ALA A 461 32.00 1.09 4.79
N ILE A 462 31.74 1.75 3.67
CA ILE A 462 32.76 2.32 2.80
C ILE A 462 33.45 3.49 3.51
N ALA A 463 32.74 4.33 4.23
CA ALA A 463 33.27 5.47 4.97
C ALA A 463 34.20 5.06 6.13
N GLN A 464 34.04 3.85 6.68
CA GLN A 464 34.99 3.31 7.67
C GLN A 464 36.37 3.01 7.07
N VAL A 465 36.42 2.66 5.78
CA VAL A 465 37.63 2.34 5.06
C VAL A 465 38.22 3.58 4.36
N ALA A 466 37.34 4.41 3.83
CA ALA A 466 37.68 5.63 3.07
C ALA A 466 36.83 6.82 3.52
N PRO A 467 37.24 7.58 4.56
CA PRO A 467 36.47 8.72 5.08
C PRO A 467 36.19 9.84 4.06
N GLU A 468 36.98 9.90 2.99
CA GLU A 468 36.80 10.87 1.90
C GLU A 468 35.47 10.70 1.16
N VAL A 469 34.90 9.49 1.16
CA VAL A 469 33.58 9.21 0.54
C VAL A 469 32.46 9.98 1.21
N LEU A 470 32.59 10.30 2.50
CA LEU A 470 31.63 11.15 3.21
C LEU A 470 31.60 12.60 2.71
N GLN A 471 32.72 13.08 2.16
CA GLN A 471 32.79 14.42 1.57
C GLN A 471 32.10 14.46 0.21
N LEU A 472 32.20 13.39 -0.58
CA LEU A 472 31.62 13.28 -1.92
C LEU A 472 30.16 12.82 -1.96
N GLY A 473 29.73 11.99 -1.01
CA GLY A 473 28.40 11.37 -0.98
C GLY A 473 27.64 11.61 0.34
N GLY A 474 28.04 12.61 1.10
CA GLY A 474 27.41 12.93 2.37
C GLY A 474 25.95 13.41 2.22
N ASP A 475 25.62 14.08 1.13
CA ASP A 475 24.28 14.49 0.77
C ASP A 475 23.37 13.28 0.51
N VAL A 476 23.86 12.28 -0.24
CA VAL A 476 23.17 11.03 -0.52
C VAL A 476 22.96 10.23 0.78
N LEU A 477 23.97 10.17 1.65
CA LEU A 477 23.84 9.51 2.95
C LEU A 477 22.76 10.17 3.80
N MET A 478 22.79 11.50 3.92
CA MET A 478 21.84 12.25 4.74
C MET A 478 20.41 12.18 4.19
N ASN A 479 20.25 12.17 2.86
CA ASN A 479 18.93 12.05 2.22
C ASN A 479 18.30 10.66 2.44
N ASN A 480 19.11 9.62 2.62
CA ASN A 480 18.66 8.27 2.91
C ASN A 480 18.52 7.96 4.41
N MET A 481 18.82 8.89 5.31
CA MET A 481 18.59 8.73 6.74
C MET A 481 17.19 9.20 7.11
N ALA A 482 16.32 8.26 7.53
CA ALA A 482 14.93 8.51 7.93
C ALA A 482 14.80 9.23 9.29
N SER A 483 15.59 10.28 9.53
CA SER A 483 15.56 11.05 10.77
C SER A 483 15.08 12.49 10.52
N PRO A 484 14.24 13.07 11.38
CA PRO A 484 13.75 14.43 11.21
C PRO A 484 14.91 15.43 11.09
N GLY A 485 14.89 16.26 10.03
CA GLY A 485 15.89 17.29 9.77
C GLY A 485 17.10 16.86 8.92
N MET A 486 17.22 15.58 8.57
CA MET A 486 18.29 15.10 7.69
C MET A 486 18.16 15.61 6.26
N GLU A 487 16.94 15.81 5.75
CA GLU A 487 16.69 16.44 4.45
C GLU A 487 17.26 17.85 4.36
N GLN A 488 17.13 18.64 5.43
CA GLN A 488 17.69 19.99 5.48
C GLN A 488 19.22 19.98 5.49
N LEU A 489 19.80 18.97 6.13
CA LEU A 489 21.27 18.78 6.13
C LEU A 489 21.75 18.29 4.77
N ALA A 490 21.03 17.38 4.12
CA ALA A 490 21.30 16.91 2.77
C ALA A 490 21.27 18.07 1.76
N ALA A 491 20.26 18.94 1.82
CA ALA A 491 20.16 20.13 0.98
C ALA A 491 21.34 21.09 1.18
N ARG A 492 21.78 21.28 2.43
CA ARG A 492 22.96 22.12 2.73
C ARG A 492 24.28 21.47 2.25
N ALA A 493 24.40 20.14 2.38
CA ALA A 493 25.56 19.40 1.90
C ALA A 493 25.62 19.47 0.36
N ARG A 494 24.49 19.26 -0.32
CA ARG A 494 24.39 19.41 -1.77
C ARG A 494 24.74 20.81 -2.25
N ALA A 495 24.21 21.86 -1.61
CA ALA A 495 24.55 23.24 -1.94
C ALA A 495 26.06 23.56 -1.75
N ARG A 496 26.72 22.88 -0.80
CA ARG A 496 28.16 23.00 -0.61
C ARG A 496 28.93 22.31 -1.73
N LEU A 497 28.54 21.07 -2.10
CA LEU A 497 29.16 20.32 -3.22
C LEU A 497 28.97 21.03 -4.56
N PHE A 498 27.82 21.65 -4.77
CA PHE A 498 27.53 22.47 -5.94
C PHE A 498 28.48 23.68 -6.03
N LYS A 499 28.65 24.40 -4.92
CA LYS A 499 29.61 25.53 -4.85
C LYS A 499 31.07 25.11 -5.02
N ALA A 500 31.40 23.88 -4.62
CA ALA A 500 32.74 23.32 -4.83
C ALA A 500 32.97 22.82 -6.27
N GLY A 501 31.93 22.73 -7.11
CA GLY A 501 32.02 22.22 -8.48
C GLY A 501 32.22 20.72 -8.56
N GLU A 502 31.87 19.98 -7.51
CA GLU A 502 32.07 18.52 -7.40
C GLU A 502 30.86 17.71 -7.92
N ILE A 503 29.75 18.37 -8.27
CA ILE A 503 28.56 17.71 -8.83
C ILE A 503 28.71 17.63 -10.36
N PRO A 504 28.63 16.42 -10.97
CA PRO A 504 28.62 16.24 -12.42
C PRO A 504 27.40 16.89 -13.07
N GLU A 505 27.55 17.39 -14.31
CA GLU A 505 26.47 18.08 -15.04
C GLU A 505 25.21 17.24 -15.27
N ASP A 506 25.36 15.91 -15.37
CA ASP A 506 24.26 14.95 -15.53
C ASP A 506 23.42 14.75 -14.25
N GLN A 507 23.95 15.14 -13.09
CA GLN A 507 23.29 15.06 -11.78
C GLN A 507 22.79 16.43 -11.28
N MET A 508 23.03 17.51 -12.02
CA MET A 508 22.54 18.84 -11.69
C MET A 508 21.06 19.00 -12.00
N THR A 509 20.34 19.66 -11.11
CA THR A 509 18.95 20.06 -11.37
C THR A 509 18.93 21.18 -12.42
N ASP A 510 17.77 21.39 -13.07
CA ASP A 510 17.63 22.41 -14.11
C ASP A 510 17.90 23.82 -13.58
N GLU A 511 17.57 24.09 -12.31
CA GLU A 511 17.89 25.34 -11.62
C GLU A 511 19.41 25.50 -11.40
N GLU A 512 20.10 24.41 -11.03
CA GLU A 512 21.55 24.39 -10.85
C GLU A 512 22.27 24.59 -12.19
N LYS A 513 21.78 23.97 -13.28
CA LYS A 513 22.29 24.20 -14.65
C LYS A 513 22.12 25.63 -15.10
N ALA A 514 20.97 26.25 -14.84
CA ALA A 514 20.71 27.65 -15.15
C ALA A 514 21.64 28.59 -14.39
N GLN A 515 21.94 28.30 -13.12
CA GLN A 515 22.90 29.06 -12.31
C GLN A 515 24.35 28.93 -12.83
N VAL A 516 24.78 27.76 -13.31
CA VAL A 516 26.09 27.55 -13.92
C VAL A 516 26.18 28.32 -15.23
N GLN A 517 25.15 28.30 -16.08
CA GLN A 517 25.13 29.08 -17.33
C GLN A 517 25.15 30.59 -17.07
N GLN A 518 24.43 31.08 -16.05
CA GLN A 518 24.52 32.50 -15.65
C GLN A 518 25.89 32.88 -15.10
N SER A 519 26.55 32.01 -14.36
CA SER A 519 27.90 32.27 -13.82
C SER A 519 28.98 32.29 -14.91
N GLN A 520 28.79 31.54 -16.01
CA GLN A 520 29.71 31.54 -17.16
C GLN A 520 29.55 32.76 -18.07
N GLN A 521 28.41 33.46 -18.00
CA GLN A 521 28.15 34.69 -18.77
C GLN A 521 28.57 35.98 -18.05
N GLN A 522 29.06 35.91 -16.81
CA GLN A 522 29.56 37.07 -16.09
C GLN A 522 31.04 37.34 -16.45
N PRO A 523 31.44 38.60 -16.76
CA PRO A 523 32.83 38.94 -17.00
C PRO A 523 33.71 38.73 -15.75
N PRO A 524 35.01 38.46 -15.92
CA PRO A 524 35.91 38.09 -14.82
C PRO A 524 35.93 39.13 -13.71
N PRO A 525 36.11 38.71 -12.44
CA PRO A 525 35.93 39.54 -11.27
C PRO A 525 36.98 40.67 -11.21
N GLU A 526 36.49 41.88 -10.93
CA GLU A 526 37.33 43.02 -10.63
C GLU A 526 38.15 42.81 -9.35
N ASP A 527 39.27 43.45 -9.29
CA ASP A 527 40.37 43.38 -8.33
C ASP A 527 40.00 43.02 -6.86
N PRO A 528 40.76 42.11 -6.22
CA PRO A 528 40.49 41.66 -4.84
C PRO A 528 40.47 42.77 -3.78
N MET A 529 41.09 43.93 -4.06
CA MET A 529 41.14 45.06 -3.14
C MET A 529 39.82 45.86 -3.08
N MET A 530 39.04 45.90 -4.18
CA MET A 530 37.72 46.52 -4.22
C MET A 530 36.68 45.64 -3.53
N ILE A 531 36.82 44.31 -3.62
CA ILE A 531 35.92 43.36 -2.94
C ILE A 531 36.11 43.40 -1.42
N ALA A 532 37.34 43.55 -0.94
CA ALA A 532 37.63 43.69 0.49
C ALA A 532 36.99 44.97 1.09
N ALA A 533 37.07 46.09 0.38
CA ALA A 533 36.47 47.35 0.81
C ALA A 533 34.93 47.31 0.77
N GLN A 534 34.31 46.62 -0.21
CA GLN A 534 32.87 46.41 -0.24
C GLN A 534 32.37 45.39 0.81
N ALA A 535 33.22 44.39 1.14
CA ALA A 535 32.91 43.44 2.21
C ALA A 535 32.94 44.11 3.59
N GLU A 536 33.88 45.00 3.85
CA GLU A 536 33.92 45.81 5.08
C GLU A 536 32.74 46.78 5.22
N MET A 537 32.34 47.41 4.11
CA MET A 537 31.12 48.26 4.15
C MET A 537 29.83 47.42 4.36
N LYS A 538 29.72 46.25 3.76
CA LYS A 538 28.58 45.37 3.99
C LYS A 538 28.55 44.73 5.37
N SER A 539 29.73 44.43 5.98
CA SER A 539 29.80 43.94 7.36
C SER A 539 29.41 45.02 8.36
N ALA A 540 29.80 46.25 8.12
CA ALA A 540 29.38 47.41 8.96
C ALA A 540 27.86 47.65 8.85
N GLN A 541 27.28 47.57 7.66
CA GLN A 541 25.81 47.65 7.49
C GLN A 541 25.08 46.47 8.11
N ALA A 542 25.63 45.25 8.07
CA ALA A 542 25.05 44.08 8.70
C ALA A 542 25.12 44.17 10.25
N GLU A 543 26.15 44.75 10.82
CA GLU A 543 26.26 45.02 12.25
C GLU A 543 25.23 46.08 12.69
N GLU A 544 25.03 47.12 11.90
CA GLU A 544 24.03 48.15 12.19
C GLU A 544 22.60 47.62 12.15
N ILE A 545 22.29 46.78 11.16
CA ILE A 545 20.99 46.09 11.05
C ILE A 545 20.81 45.09 12.21
N SER A 546 21.87 44.36 12.59
CA SER A 546 21.80 43.42 13.71
C SER A 546 21.60 44.13 15.07
N ALA A 547 22.19 45.31 15.22
CA ALA A 547 21.98 46.14 16.40
C ALA A 547 20.55 46.71 16.47
N GLN A 548 19.98 47.16 15.34
CA GLN A 548 18.60 47.59 15.24
C GLN A 548 17.62 46.44 15.50
N THR A 549 17.92 45.24 14.98
CA THR A 549 17.09 44.04 15.21
C THR A 549 17.07 43.63 16.68
N LYS A 550 18.25 43.64 17.35
CA LYS A 550 18.35 43.37 18.79
C LYS A 550 17.64 44.41 19.64
N GLN A 551 17.63 45.67 19.20
CA GLN A 551 16.91 46.75 19.89
C GLN A 551 15.40 46.58 19.76
N MET A 552 14.91 46.14 18.59
CA MET A 552 13.50 45.82 18.35
C MET A 552 13.05 44.58 19.12
N GLU A 553 13.87 43.52 19.17
CA GLU A 553 13.60 42.33 19.99
C GLU A 553 13.56 42.65 21.49
N SER A 554 14.44 43.52 21.94
CA SER A 554 14.45 44.00 23.35
C SER A 554 13.17 44.76 23.66
N GLN A 555 12.69 45.65 22.78
CA GLN A 555 11.45 46.39 22.96
C GLN A 555 10.21 45.46 22.88
N GLY A 556 10.22 44.47 21.97
CA GLY A 556 9.20 43.43 21.88
C GLY A 556 9.10 42.61 23.18
N ASN A 557 10.23 42.18 23.71
CA ASN A 557 10.29 41.39 24.95
C ASN A 557 9.82 42.20 26.18
N ILE A 558 10.06 43.52 26.23
CA ILE A 558 9.53 44.39 27.28
C ILE A 558 8.01 44.52 27.18
N GLN A 559 7.46 44.67 25.99
CA GLN A 559 6.01 44.69 25.78
C GLN A 559 5.32 43.38 26.15
N ILE A 560 5.95 42.24 25.81
CA ILE A 560 5.43 40.92 26.19
C ILE A 560 5.43 40.75 27.71
N LYS A 561 6.51 41.14 28.41
CA LYS A 561 6.57 41.09 29.87
C LYS A 561 5.57 42.03 30.55
N MET A 562 5.33 43.21 30.00
CA MET A 562 4.32 44.12 30.53
C MET A 562 2.91 43.53 30.40
N ARG A 563 2.60 42.87 29.27
CA ARG A 563 1.32 42.16 29.08
C ARG A 563 1.18 40.93 29.99
N GLU A 564 2.26 40.17 30.20
CA GLU A 564 2.25 39.06 31.17
C GLU A 564 1.97 39.53 32.61
N LEU A 565 2.50 40.69 32.99
CA LEU A 565 2.23 41.29 34.29
C LEU A 565 0.77 41.78 34.42
N GLU A 566 0.22 42.29 33.33
CA GLU A 566 -1.18 42.72 33.26
C GLU A 566 -2.14 41.54 33.38
N ILE A 567 -1.85 40.44 32.66
CA ILE A 567 -2.59 39.18 32.77
C ILE A 567 -2.49 38.58 34.17
N LYS A 568 -1.31 38.56 34.77
CA LYS A 568 -1.13 38.11 36.17
C LYS A 568 -1.89 38.95 37.20
N SER A 569 -1.99 40.28 36.98
CA SER A 569 -2.80 41.14 37.86
C SER A 569 -4.29 40.85 37.72
N GLN A 570 -4.76 40.52 36.52
CA GLN A 570 -6.14 40.12 36.28
C GLN A 570 -6.44 38.73 36.90
N GLU A 571 -5.51 37.76 36.79
CA GLU A 571 -5.64 36.46 37.47
C GLU A 571 -5.69 36.56 38.99
N LEU A 572 -4.95 37.50 39.57
CA LEU A 572 -5.01 37.79 41.03
C LEU A 572 -6.38 38.34 41.43
N ASN A 573 -6.93 39.27 40.65
CA ASN A 573 -8.27 39.80 40.87
C ASN A 573 -9.36 38.73 40.76
N VAL A 574 -9.23 37.81 39.83
CA VAL A 574 -10.16 36.66 39.70
C VAL A 574 -10.06 35.72 40.90
N ARG A 575 -8.84 35.39 41.38
CA ARG A 575 -8.64 34.55 42.57
C ARG A 575 -9.16 35.21 43.85
N GLU A 576 -9.04 36.54 43.94
CA GLU A 576 -9.59 37.30 45.07
C GLU A 576 -11.12 37.29 45.05
N PHE A 577 -11.72 37.38 43.88
CA PHE A 577 -13.16 37.22 43.66
C PHE A 577 -13.64 35.79 43.97
N GLU A 578 -12.93 34.75 43.54
CA GLU A 578 -13.22 33.36 43.88
C GLU A 578 -13.13 33.13 45.42
N ALA A 579 -12.09 33.67 46.07
CA ALA A 579 -11.92 33.54 47.51
C ALA A 579 -13.02 34.25 48.30
N THR A 580 -13.53 35.40 47.81
CA THR A 580 -14.68 36.08 48.42
C THR A 580 -15.98 35.32 48.19
N THR A 581 -16.14 34.69 47.03
CA THR A 581 -17.30 33.84 46.69
C THR A 581 -17.32 32.57 47.55
N ASP A 582 -16.17 31.96 47.80
CA ASP A 582 -16.04 30.78 48.67
C ASP A 582 -16.24 31.12 50.15
N ARG A 583 -15.81 32.30 50.59
CA ARG A 583 -16.15 32.80 51.93
C ARG A 583 -17.66 33.06 52.08
N TYR A 584 -18.30 33.56 51.03
CA TYR A 584 -19.76 33.75 51.02
C TYR A 584 -20.51 32.42 51.04
N LYS A 585 -20.05 31.43 50.30
CA LYS A 585 -20.58 30.05 50.35
C LYS A 585 -20.45 29.42 51.74
N ALA A 586 -19.27 29.55 52.35
CA ALA A 586 -19.03 29.06 53.71
C ALA A 586 -19.90 29.75 54.76
N GLN A 587 -20.27 31.01 54.55
CA GLN A 587 -21.15 31.76 55.43
C GLN A 587 -22.63 31.39 55.25
N VAL A 588 -23.02 30.94 54.04
CA VAL A 588 -24.39 30.46 53.74
C VAL A 588 -24.60 29.03 54.27
N ASP A 589 -23.57 28.16 54.21
CA ASP A 589 -23.62 26.80 54.77
C ASP A 589 -23.70 26.76 56.30
N ALA A 590 -23.29 27.85 56.98
CA ALA A 590 -23.37 27.96 58.42
C ALA A 590 -24.72 28.50 58.97
N GLY A 591 -25.64 28.88 58.10
CA GLY A 591 -26.95 29.46 58.45
C GLY A 591 -28.13 28.65 57.86
N ASP A 592 -28.41 27.49 58.44
CA ASP A 592 -29.56 26.63 58.11
C ASP A 592 -30.89 27.39 58.35
N LYS A 593 -31.64 27.60 57.30
CA LYS A 593 -33.08 27.80 57.15
C LYS A 593 -33.64 28.99 56.36
N GLN A 594 -32.78 29.85 55.82
CA GLN A 594 -33.26 30.90 54.88
C GLN A 594 -32.62 30.85 53.49
N ALA A 595 -31.99 29.75 53.15
CA ALA A 595 -31.04 29.60 52.05
C ALA A 595 -31.63 29.43 50.63
N GLY A 596 -32.91 29.32 50.46
CA GLY A 596 -33.49 29.04 49.15
C GLY A 596 -33.45 30.18 48.12
N ILE A 597 -33.35 31.43 48.60
CA ILE A 597 -33.32 32.62 47.73
C ILE A 597 -31.87 33.05 47.45
N ALA A 598 -30.99 32.90 48.44
CA ALA A 598 -29.58 33.26 48.33
C ALA A 598 -28.80 32.27 47.39
N LEU A 599 -29.18 30.99 47.38
CA LEU A 599 -28.54 29.98 46.51
C LEU A 599 -28.75 30.26 45.01
N LYS A 600 -29.94 30.77 44.63
CA LYS A 600 -30.22 31.16 43.24
C LYS A 600 -29.43 32.40 42.81
N GLY A 601 -29.17 33.33 43.72
CA GLY A 601 -28.36 34.49 43.44
C GLY A 601 -26.88 34.16 43.26
N ALA A 602 -26.36 33.24 44.08
CA ALA A 602 -24.97 32.80 43.99
C ALA A 602 -24.69 31.94 42.72
N GLN A 603 -25.65 31.13 42.31
CA GLN A 603 -25.55 30.37 41.06
C GLN A 603 -25.61 31.27 39.82
N ALA A 604 -26.43 32.32 39.85
CA ALA A 604 -26.48 33.32 38.78
C ALA A 604 -25.16 34.14 38.70
N ALA A 605 -24.58 34.51 39.85
CA ALA A 605 -23.30 35.18 39.90
C ALA A 605 -22.13 34.30 39.44
N ASN A 606 -22.15 33.00 39.74
CA ASN A 606 -21.15 32.03 39.25
C ASN A 606 -21.24 31.80 37.75
N GLN A 607 -22.47 31.75 37.20
CA GLN A 607 -22.66 31.63 35.76
C GLN A 607 -22.23 32.90 35.00
N LEU A 608 -22.41 34.08 35.59
CA LEU A 608 -21.89 35.34 35.04
C LEU A 608 -20.36 35.41 35.10
N ALA A 609 -19.75 34.95 36.19
CA ALA A 609 -18.29 34.91 36.33
C ALA A 609 -17.63 33.86 35.40
N GLU A 610 -18.28 32.72 35.16
CA GLU A 610 -17.83 31.75 34.17
C GLU A 610 -18.00 32.25 32.72
N ALA A 611 -19.04 33.03 32.45
CA ALA A 611 -19.26 33.65 31.15
C ALA A 611 -18.21 34.75 30.87
N GLU A 612 -17.92 35.62 31.85
CA GLU A 612 -16.88 36.64 31.75
C GLU A 612 -15.47 36.02 31.69
N GLY A 613 -15.20 34.93 32.42
CA GLY A 613 -13.94 34.19 32.36
C GLY A 613 -13.70 33.54 30.98
N LYS A 614 -14.75 33.00 30.33
CA LYS A 614 -14.68 32.46 28.99
C LYS A 614 -14.57 33.55 27.91
N GLU A 615 -15.19 34.70 28.09
CA GLU A 615 -15.00 35.86 27.20
C GLU A 615 -13.58 36.45 27.29
N LEU A 616 -13.02 36.54 28.49
CA LEU A 616 -11.64 36.97 28.70
C LEU A 616 -10.61 35.96 28.14
N GLU A 617 -10.86 34.67 28.26
CA GLU A 617 -10.01 33.62 27.67
C GLU A 617 -10.09 33.61 26.14
N ASN A 618 -11.26 33.84 25.56
CA ASN A 618 -11.44 33.93 24.09
C ASN A 618 -10.89 35.26 23.54
N THR A 619 -11.01 36.37 24.23
CA THR A 619 -10.43 37.65 23.80
C THR A 619 -8.91 37.67 23.93
N SER A 620 -8.32 36.96 24.91
CA SER A 620 -6.86 36.84 25.03
C SER A 620 -6.26 35.94 23.94
N LYS A 621 -6.97 34.86 23.53
CA LYS A 621 -6.54 33.98 22.44
C LYS A 621 -6.69 34.61 21.05
N THR A 622 -7.69 35.47 20.84
CA THR A 622 -7.94 36.10 19.53
C THR A 622 -7.21 37.41 19.33
N SER A 623 -7.12 38.27 20.33
CA SER A 623 -6.48 39.59 20.20
C SER A 623 -4.95 39.56 20.25
N GLY A 624 -4.36 38.59 20.95
CA GLY A 624 -2.91 38.48 21.11
C GLY A 624 -2.20 37.88 19.88
N LEU A 625 -2.85 36.95 19.17
CA LEU A 625 -2.26 36.29 18.03
C LEU A 625 -2.51 37.03 16.71
N SER A 626 -3.67 37.64 16.53
CA SER A 626 -3.99 38.31 15.27
C SER A 626 -3.19 39.61 15.05
N SER A 627 -2.91 40.38 16.12
CA SER A 627 -2.13 41.62 15.99
C SER A 627 -0.65 41.37 15.77
N VAL A 628 -0.09 40.29 16.33
CA VAL A 628 1.33 39.93 16.13
C VAL A 628 1.53 39.28 14.75
N VAL A 629 0.57 38.47 14.29
CA VAL A 629 0.62 37.88 12.95
C VAL A 629 0.39 38.94 11.88
N GLN A 630 -0.50 39.91 12.08
CA GLN A 630 -0.69 41.02 11.18
C GLN A 630 0.53 41.96 11.12
N GLN A 631 1.16 42.28 12.24
CA GLN A 631 2.41 43.04 12.24
C GLN A 631 3.59 42.27 11.64
N MET A 632 3.67 40.94 11.81
CA MET A 632 4.68 40.11 11.12
C MET A 632 4.39 39.99 9.60
N GLN A 633 3.14 39.93 9.18
CA GLN A 633 2.78 39.95 7.78
C GLN A 633 2.99 41.30 7.11
N GLU A 634 2.74 42.39 7.80
CA GLU A 634 3.04 43.75 7.30
C GLU A 634 4.55 44.01 7.21
N LEU A 635 5.35 43.48 8.13
CA LEU A 635 6.82 43.53 8.06
C LEU A 635 7.41 42.59 6.99
N SER A 636 6.74 41.48 6.74
CA SER A 636 7.10 40.56 5.65
C SER A 636 6.78 41.14 4.25
N ASN A 637 5.69 41.92 4.15
CA ASN A 637 5.27 42.56 2.90
C ASN A 637 5.96 43.94 2.65
N ALA A 638 6.59 44.52 3.65
CA ALA A 638 7.39 45.74 3.50
C ALA A 638 8.84 45.49 3.04
N GLY A 639 9.28 44.21 3.00
CA GLY A 639 10.49 43.77 2.37
C GLY A 639 10.28 43.51 0.88
N GLY A 640 9.99 44.57 0.13
CA GLY A 640 9.94 44.53 -1.34
C GLY A 640 11.29 44.18 -1.97
N PRO A 641 11.30 43.79 -3.22
CA PRO A 641 12.37 43.01 -3.83
C PRO A 641 13.61 43.89 -4.08
N PHE A 642 14.68 43.58 -3.42
CA PHE A 642 15.99 43.94 -3.94
C PHE A 642 16.59 42.70 -4.60
N GLY A 643 16.47 42.72 -5.95
CA GLY A 643 17.21 41.86 -6.80
C GLY A 643 18.71 42.16 -6.72
N GLY A 644 19.48 41.17 -6.91
CA GLY A 644 20.90 41.09 -7.08
C GLY A 644 21.33 39.65 -6.97
#